data_a006ecd4e8e076314a247950d0a07564
#
_entry.id   a006ecd4e8e076314a247950d0a07564
#
_cell.length_a   1.000
_cell.length_b   1.000
_cell.length_c   1.000
_cell.angle_alpha   90.00
_cell.angle_beta   90.00
_cell.angle_gamma   90.00
#
_symmetry.space_group_name_H-M   'P 1'
#
loop_
_entity.id
_entity.type
_entity.pdbx_description
1 polymer ?
#
loop_
_entity_poly.entity_id
_entity_poly.type
_entity_poly.pdbx_seq_one_letter_code
_entity_poly.pdbx_strand_id
1 'polypeptide(L)'
;MARKSTARTDADRNLLYVAIFILFDAAVFHEVIAGSHPQIASLRQAANCSSVQTFLDEQWREIRRIDYAPVFDIALAVLESFPSSVTSDGILKTICVSALEIVSSGILLRHDFMGRLYHKLLLRTTGHFYATYYTSVPAATLLSTLALRTPNDSWQLGSLEDIEKFRVIDPACGSGTLLSASYTALKDGYVLARPERLELARLHKMLIEQVIYGWDVLGFAGHLTLTTLALHFNEVNIRRSNIYALKDGIDPSGRAYLGSLEFLSPQTSLQGLSFGAEAERVSLDSPNYANIAAADYDLVVMNPPFSRSARPNLKFGYASKEERTIMSRSLSDLAKRNAIVGASQAGLGAFFMVLGLTMSKREDSRIAIVIPRSMLSGVSWAKVRDKYLAECEIEYVVSNYDPSESGSGVEPWNWSERTAIGEVLIVARKTTKPASERFTTYIGLWRKPANDVEATLVANQAVRASRELVGTLVDWKYAPLSVQHLPVGALYRVPQQTLERNWLAPCLFAEPELNRISLMFATELPRMTMLPSIASSMGADIKQVKDAFEEQDAPSAARLVVGHQGDMATLLITPEKMKYGRPKKGPKSIELHQRRASALLLADRPHLSTERLIAMSASEPVLATAFWELQLNDACWNSAILLWLNSTYGLLQYLGSAECSMGDHFQMKKGQMETMPVLDPRQMEDSALIQADAVLERVALEPFPVFPRQFADAATGVGLRSEIDTFFAEHADMPRIAASTYQQLAQDPVVTKRRR
;
A
#
# COMPACT_ATOMS: atom_id res chain seq x y z
N MET A 1 -15.49 -39.70 25.71
CA MET A 1 -16.31 -38.46 25.71
C MET A 1 -15.56 -37.17 25.99
N ALA A 2 -14.28 -37.16 26.33
CA ALA A 2 -13.54 -35.93 26.71
C ALA A 2 -12.86 -35.17 25.54
N ARG A 3 -13.05 -35.57 24.29
CA ARG A 3 -12.41 -34.92 23.13
C ARG A 3 -13.33 -34.05 22.28
N LYS A 4 -14.61 -33.88 22.63
CA LYS A 4 -15.57 -33.04 21.86
C LYS A 4 -15.90 -31.67 22.48
N SER A 5 -15.39 -31.34 23.68
CA SER A 5 -15.71 -30.07 24.36
C SER A 5 -14.64 -28.98 24.21
N THR A 6 -13.59 -29.19 23.42
CA THR A 6 -12.45 -28.26 23.31
C THR A 6 -12.20 -27.69 21.89
N ALA A 7 -13.11 -27.87 20.97
CA ALA A 7 -13.08 -27.11 19.73
C ALA A 7 -13.76 -25.74 19.97
N ARG A 8 -13.11 -24.89 20.77
CA ARG A 8 -13.35 -23.45 20.70
C ARG A 8 -13.02 -23.04 19.28
N THR A 9 -13.93 -22.35 18.61
CA THR A 9 -13.71 -21.82 17.27
C THR A 9 -12.53 -20.86 17.33
N ASP A 10 -11.83 -20.64 16.23
CA ASP A 10 -10.75 -19.64 16.18
C ASP A 10 -11.30 -18.24 16.55
N ALA A 11 -12.59 -17.99 16.28
CA ALA A 11 -13.29 -16.79 16.68
C ALA A 11 -13.36 -16.60 18.21
N ASP A 12 -13.68 -17.67 18.98
CA ASP A 12 -13.75 -17.60 20.46
C ASP A 12 -12.38 -17.33 21.07
N ARG A 13 -11.31 -17.92 20.50
CA ARG A 13 -9.95 -17.61 20.93
C ARG A 13 -9.56 -16.18 20.67
N ASN A 14 -9.92 -15.65 19.51
CA ASN A 14 -9.64 -14.27 19.15
C ASN A 14 -10.34 -13.28 20.07
N LEU A 15 -11.61 -13.53 20.38
CA LEU A 15 -12.36 -12.71 21.34
C LEU A 15 -11.69 -12.69 22.72
N LEU A 16 -11.21 -13.86 23.19
CA LEU A 16 -10.49 -13.94 24.46
C LEU A 16 -9.16 -13.15 24.43
N TYR A 17 -8.41 -13.22 23.33
CA TYR A 17 -7.17 -12.43 23.19
C TYR A 17 -7.45 -10.93 23.19
N VAL A 18 -8.50 -10.48 22.51
CA VAL A 18 -8.92 -9.07 22.53
C VAL A 18 -9.30 -8.64 23.93
N ALA A 19 -10.10 -9.43 24.65
CA ALA A 19 -10.51 -9.15 26.03
C ALA A 19 -9.31 -9.03 26.98
N ILE A 20 -8.41 -10.00 26.94
CA ILE A 20 -7.17 -9.97 27.74
C ILE A 20 -6.32 -8.74 27.39
N PHE A 21 -6.23 -8.40 26.12
CA PHE A 21 -5.45 -7.25 25.68
C PHE A 21 -6.05 -5.92 26.16
N ILE A 22 -7.38 -5.76 26.13
CA ILE A 22 -8.06 -4.59 26.69
C ILE A 22 -7.79 -4.44 28.20
N LEU A 23 -7.88 -5.53 28.96
CA LEU A 23 -7.57 -5.51 30.40
C LEU A 23 -6.10 -5.18 30.64
N PHE A 24 -5.19 -5.67 29.82
CA PHE A 24 -3.78 -5.40 29.90
C PHE A 24 -3.45 -3.92 29.57
N ASP A 25 -4.05 -3.37 28.52
CA ASP A 25 -3.91 -1.96 28.13
C ASP A 25 -4.39 -1.04 29.26
N ALA A 26 -5.58 -1.32 29.81
CA ALA A 26 -6.12 -0.60 30.96
C ALA A 26 -5.24 -0.73 32.22
N ALA A 27 -4.65 -1.89 32.48
CA ALA A 27 -3.74 -2.09 33.59
C ALA A 27 -2.43 -1.30 33.43
N VAL A 28 -1.86 -1.25 32.22
CA VAL A 28 -0.71 -0.40 31.91
C VAL A 28 -1.03 1.06 32.17
N PHE A 29 -2.18 1.53 31.65
CA PHE A 29 -2.61 2.91 31.81
C PHE A 29 -2.93 3.24 33.29
N HIS A 30 -3.53 2.31 34.03
CA HIS A 30 -3.74 2.44 35.49
C HIS A 30 -2.43 2.73 36.23
N GLU A 31 -1.38 1.94 35.99
CA GLU A 31 -0.11 2.12 36.71
C GLU A 31 0.57 3.45 36.36
N VAL A 32 0.42 3.91 35.10
CA VAL A 32 0.88 5.24 34.69
C VAL A 32 0.14 6.33 35.46
N ILE A 33 -1.19 6.23 35.60
CA ILE A 33 -2.02 7.19 36.36
C ILE A 33 -1.68 7.15 37.84
N ALA A 34 -1.48 5.97 38.42
CA ALA A 34 -1.13 5.80 39.83
C ALA A 34 0.19 6.53 40.18
N GLY A 35 1.09 6.68 39.21
CA GLY A 35 2.32 7.45 39.38
C GLY A 35 2.10 8.97 39.58
N SER A 36 1.01 9.52 39.07
CA SER A 36 0.67 10.96 39.11
C SER A 36 -0.51 11.31 40.03
N HIS A 37 -1.32 10.33 40.46
CA HIS A 37 -2.54 10.49 41.22
C HIS A 37 -2.48 9.69 42.54
N PRO A 38 -2.11 10.28 43.68
CA PRO A 38 -1.90 9.57 44.96
C PRO A 38 -3.12 8.82 45.48
N GLN A 39 -4.34 9.16 45.05
CA GLN A 39 -5.58 8.47 45.43
C GLN A 39 -5.77 7.11 44.69
N ILE A 40 -5.02 6.90 43.61
CA ILE A 40 -5.07 5.64 42.89
C ILE A 40 -3.97 4.70 43.40
N ALA A 41 -4.38 3.52 43.86
CA ALA A 41 -3.45 2.55 44.41
C ALA A 41 -2.67 1.87 43.27
N SER A 42 -1.33 1.77 43.38
CA SER A 42 -0.50 1.05 42.41
C SER A 42 -0.91 -0.44 42.31
N LEU A 43 -0.79 -0.99 41.11
CA LEU A 43 -1.02 -2.41 40.82
C LEU A 43 -0.15 -3.37 41.68
N ARG A 44 0.92 -2.86 42.32
CA ARG A 44 1.71 -3.61 43.31
C ARG A 44 0.84 -4.13 44.44
N GLN A 45 -0.23 -3.41 44.80
CA GLN A 45 -1.15 -3.81 45.87
C GLN A 45 -2.05 -4.96 45.47
N ALA A 46 -2.32 -5.16 44.16
CA ALA A 46 -3.11 -6.28 43.66
C ALA A 46 -2.56 -7.66 44.09
N ALA A 47 -1.26 -7.76 44.32
CA ALA A 47 -0.63 -9.00 44.79
C ALA A 47 -1.13 -9.45 46.17
N ASN A 48 -1.56 -8.52 47.02
CA ASN A 48 -1.96 -8.75 48.41
C ASN A 48 -3.47 -8.74 48.62
N CYS A 49 -4.27 -8.53 47.57
CA CYS A 49 -5.73 -8.49 47.63
C CYS A 49 -6.34 -9.91 47.67
N SER A 50 -7.46 -10.07 48.33
CA SER A 50 -8.24 -11.31 48.34
C SER A 50 -8.85 -11.60 46.98
N SER A 51 -9.20 -10.59 46.21
CA SER A 51 -9.65 -10.67 44.81
C SER A 51 -9.04 -9.53 44.01
N VAL A 52 -8.32 -9.88 42.96
CA VAL A 52 -7.73 -8.92 42.02
C VAL A 52 -8.81 -8.27 41.16
N GLN A 53 -9.85 -9.02 40.82
CA GLN A 53 -11.00 -8.50 40.07
C GLN A 53 -11.68 -7.35 40.81
N THR A 54 -11.96 -7.52 42.11
CA THR A 54 -12.58 -6.48 42.95
C THR A 54 -11.67 -5.27 43.08
N PHE A 55 -10.38 -5.47 43.30
CA PHE A 55 -9.41 -4.37 43.36
C PHE A 55 -9.39 -3.56 42.08
N LEU A 56 -9.31 -4.21 40.91
CA LEU A 56 -9.30 -3.50 39.62
C LEU A 56 -10.63 -2.78 39.37
N ASP A 57 -11.77 -3.38 39.68
CA ASP A 57 -13.09 -2.72 39.56
C ASP A 57 -13.16 -1.43 40.38
N GLU A 58 -12.76 -1.49 41.65
CA GLU A 58 -12.76 -0.32 42.54
C GLU A 58 -11.82 0.78 42.03
N GLN A 59 -10.58 0.44 41.66
CA GLN A 59 -9.58 1.41 41.22
C GLN A 59 -9.96 2.00 39.86
N TRP A 60 -10.47 1.21 38.93
CA TRP A 60 -10.86 1.70 37.59
C TRP A 60 -12.11 2.58 37.65
N ARG A 61 -13.05 2.30 38.56
CA ARG A 61 -14.17 3.21 38.82
C ARG A 61 -13.70 4.52 39.47
N GLU A 62 -12.67 4.48 40.30
CA GLU A 62 -12.10 5.71 40.87
C GLU A 62 -11.34 6.54 39.83
N ILE A 63 -10.54 5.89 38.98
CA ILE A 63 -9.88 6.55 37.85
C ILE A 63 -10.91 7.20 36.92
N ARG A 64 -12.01 6.51 36.62
CA ARG A 64 -13.13 7.01 35.83
C ARG A 64 -13.79 8.28 36.46
N ARG A 65 -13.82 8.39 37.77
CA ARG A 65 -14.35 9.58 38.46
C ARG A 65 -13.42 10.78 38.35
N ILE A 66 -12.11 10.53 38.29
CA ILE A 66 -11.14 11.59 38.09
C ILE A 66 -11.28 12.15 36.67
N ASP A 67 -11.17 11.28 35.68
CA ASP A 67 -11.36 11.50 34.24
C ASP A 67 -11.20 10.17 33.48
N TYR A 68 -10.65 10.09 32.32
CA TYR A 68 -10.26 8.85 31.59
C TYR A 68 -11.39 7.82 31.38
N ALA A 69 -12.65 8.23 31.53
CA ALA A 69 -13.81 7.35 31.29
C ALA A 69 -13.71 6.62 29.97
N PRO A 70 -13.32 7.23 28.82
CA PRO A 70 -13.25 6.55 27.56
C PRO A 70 -12.29 5.36 27.52
N VAL A 71 -11.26 5.34 28.35
CA VAL A 71 -10.29 4.22 28.42
C VAL A 71 -10.85 3.10 29.31
N PHE A 72 -11.44 3.44 30.45
CA PHE A 72 -11.82 2.44 31.45
C PHE A 72 -13.22 1.86 31.29
N ASP A 73 -14.13 2.49 30.54
CA ASP A 73 -15.48 1.98 30.31
C ASP A 73 -15.49 0.62 29.63
N ILE A 74 -14.72 0.47 28.55
CA ILE A 74 -14.60 -0.83 27.84
C ILE A 74 -13.90 -1.86 28.74
N ALA A 75 -12.85 -1.44 29.44
CA ALA A 75 -12.12 -2.32 30.34
C ALA A 75 -12.98 -2.82 31.50
N LEU A 76 -13.80 -1.98 32.10
CA LEU A 76 -14.78 -2.36 33.13
C LEU A 76 -15.82 -3.33 32.60
N ALA A 77 -16.39 -3.08 31.42
CA ALA A 77 -17.35 -4.00 30.79
C ALA A 77 -16.74 -5.39 30.53
N VAL A 78 -15.48 -5.43 30.09
CA VAL A 78 -14.74 -6.70 29.93
C VAL A 78 -14.48 -7.36 31.29
N LEU A 79 -14.05 -6.59 32.28
CA LEU A 79 -13.76 -7.10 33.64
C LEU A 79 -15.02 -7.68 34.30
N GLU A 80 -16.16 -7.03 34.15
CA GLU A 80 -17.48 -7.51 34.64
C GLU A 80 -17.91 -8.82 33.97
N SER A 81 -17.51 -9.05 32.73
CA SER A 81 -17.79 -10.29 32.00
C SER A 81 -16.88 -11.46 32.42
N PHE A 82 -15.78 -11.19 33.16
CA PHE A 82 -14.88 -12.23 33.64
C PHE A 82 -15.54 -13.03 34.76
N PRO A 83 -15.47 -14.37 34.71
CA PRO A 83 -16.03 -15.19 35.79
C PRO A 83 -15.24 -14.98 37.08
N SER A 84 -15.91 -14.77 38.20
CA SER A 84 -15.26 -14.67 39.50
C SER A 84 -14.77 -16.05 39.94
N SER A 85 -13.46 -16.30 39.80
CA SER A 85 -12.82 -17.56 40.15
C SER A 85 -11.33 -17.36 40.49
N VAL A 86 -10.76 -18.29 41.21
CA VAL A 86 -9.32 -18.31 41.52
C VAL A 86 -8.45 -18.30 40.26
N THR A 87 -8.92 -18.96 39.20
CA THR A 87 -8.22 -18.98 37.90
C THR A 87 -8.26 -17.59 37.23
N SER A 88 -9.40 -16.91 37.27
CA SER A 88 -9.55 -15.55 36.73
C SER A 88 -8.69 -14.55 37.49
N ASP A 89 -8.70 -14.60 38.83
CA ASP A 89 -7.82 -13.78 39.65
C ASP A 89 -6.33 -14.05 39.37
N GLY A 90 -5.94 -15.30 39.11
CA GLY A 90 -4.59 -15.64 38.71
C GLY A 90 -4.18 -15.02 37.37
N ILE A 91 -5.10 -14.98 36.38
CA ILE A 91 -4.88 -14.34 35.09
C ILE A 91 -4.73 -12.81 35.28
N LEU A 92 -5.67 -12.20 36.00
CA LEU A 92 -5.65 -10.76 36.29
C LEU A 92 -4.38 -10.35 37.05
N LYS A 93 -3.92 -11.16 38.00
CA LYS A 93 -2.65 -10.96 38.69
C LYS A 93 -1.46 -10.97 37.74
N THR A 94 -1.44 -11.90 36.79
CA THR A 94 -0.40 -11.96 35.76
C THR A 94 -0.42 -10.71 34.88
N ILE A 95 -1.61 -10.22 34.51
CA ILE A 95 -1.78 -8.97 33.77
C ILE A 95 -1.19 -7.79 34.58
N CYS A 96 -1.52 -7.65 35.86
CA CYS A 96 -1.01 -6.60 36.72
C CYS A 96 0.52 -6.63 36.84
N VAL A 97 1.11 -7.80 37.04
CA VAL A 97 2.57 -7.96 37.11
C VAL A 97 3.23 -7.54 35.80
N SER A 98 2.72 -8.01 34.66
CA SER A 98 3.26 -7.67 33.35
C SER A 98 3.12 -6.16 33.03
N ALA A 99 2.02 -5.52 33.45
CA ALA A 99 1.83 -4.09 33.33
C ALA A 99 2.86 -3.30 34.16
N LEU A 100 3.09 -3.72 35.40
CA LEU A 100 4.13 -3.15 36.28
C LEU A 100 5.53 -3.24 35.67
N GLU A 101 5.91 -4.39 35.12
CA GLU A 101 7.20 -4.60 34.47
C GLU A 101 7.38 -3.65 33.28
N ILE A 102 6.35 -3.48 32.47
CA ILE A 102 6.38 -2.60 31.28
C ILE A 102 6.51 -1.13 31.72
N VAL A 103 5.69 -0.68 32.64
CA VAL A 103 5.74 0.72 33.12
C VAL A 103 7.11 1.00 33.77
N SER A 104 7.61 0.09 34.61
CA SER A 104 8.91 0.22 35.27
C SER A 104 10.09 0.21 34.30
N SER A 105 9.97 -0.44 33.15
CA SER A 105 11.04 -0.52 32.15
C SER A 105 11.23 0.75 31.32
N GLY A 106 10.31 1.72 31.42
CA GLY A 106 10.31 2.94 30.62
C GLY A 106 10.04 2.70 29.12
N ILE A 107 9.67 1.47 28.70
CA ILE A 107 9.37 1.14 27.29
C ILE A 107 8.18 1.95 26.76
N LEU A 108 7.25 2.36 27.63
CA LEU A 108 6.11 3.21 27.26
C LEU A 108 6.52 4.60 26.75
N LEU A 109 7.74 5.05 27.06
CA LEU A 109 8.30 6.29 26.50
C LEU A 109 8.59 6.16 24.99
N ARG A 110 8.54 4.96 24.45
CA ARG A 110 8.60 4.72 23.00
C ARG A 110 7.19 4.80 22.44
N HIS A 111 6.98 5.80 21.61
CA HIS A 111 5.72 6.01 20.91
C HIS A 111 5.21 4.67 20.34
N ASP A 112 3.90 4.38 20.54
CA ASP A 112 3.19 3.28 19.95
C ASP A 112 3.59 1.86 20.40
N PHE A 113 4.10 1.71 21.61
CA PHE A 113 4.37 0.37 22.17
C PHE A 113 3.13 -0.52 22.20
N MET A 114 1.98 0.03 22.59
CA MET A 114 0.72 -0.72 22.70
C MET A 114 0.20 -1.18 21.33
N GLY A 115 0.29 -0.34 20.32
CA GLY A 115 -0.05 -0.70 18.94
C GLY A 115 0.82 -1.84 18.41
N ARG A 116 2.14 -1.78 18.64
CA ARG A 116 3.07 -2.86 18.25
C ARG A 116 2.82 -4.17 18.99
N LEU A 117 2.51 -4.09 20.29
CA LEU A 117 2.17 -5.26 21.09
C LEU A 117 0.88 -5.91 20.60
N TYR A 118 -0.15 -5.11 20.34
CA TYR A 118 -1.40 -5.53 19.73
C TYR A 118 -1.16 -6.31 18.44
N HIS A 119 -0.37 -5.75 17.51
CA HIS A 119 -0.06 -6.40 16.25
C HIS A 119 0.73 -7.72 16.42
N LYS A 120 1.65 -7.76 17.36
CA LYS A 120 2.41 -9.01 17.64
C LYS A 120 1.54 -10.11 18.20
N LEU A 121 0.57 -9.77 19.04
CA LEU A 121 -0.27 -10.77 19.72
C LEU A 121 -1.46 -11.23 18.87
N LEU A 122 -2.15 -10.30 18.21
CA LEU A 122 -3.43 -10.59 17.55
C LEU A 122 -3.33 -10.87 16.05
N LEU A 123 -2.35 -10.33 15.34
CA LEU A 123 -2.25 -10.53 13.88
C LEU A 123 -1.92 -11.97 13.46
N ARG A 124 -1.43 -12.82 14.34
CA ARG A 124 -1.25 -14.25 14.01
C ARG A 124 -2.58 -14.95 13.74
N THR A 125 -3.69 -14.42 14.22
CA THR A 125 -5.00 -15.07 14.20
C THR A 125 -6.09 -14.26 13.48
N THR A 126 -6.09 -12.93 13.56
CA THR A 126 -7.20 -12.07 13.08
C THR A 126 -6.85 -11.15 11.92
N GLY A 127 -5.59 -10.83 11.69
CA GLY A 127 -5.17 -9.83 10.69
C GLY A 127 -5.64 -10.15 9.26
N HIS A 128 -5.75 -11.42 8.91
CA HIS A 128 -6.24 -11.83 7.59
C HIS A 128 -7.75 -11.61 7.39
N PHE A 129 -8.54 -11.54 8.45
CA PHE A 129 -9.99 -11.37 8.37
C PHE A 129 -10.38 -9.91 8.15
N TYR A 130 -9.67 -8.98 8.78
CA TYR A 130 -9.97 -7.54 8.70
C TYR A 130 -9.02 -6.79 7.76
N ALA A 131 -8.03 -7.47 7.15
CA ALA A 131 -6.99 -6.88 6.32
C ALA A 131 -6.27 -5.69 7.01
N THR A 132 -6.13 -5.77 8.34
CA THR A 132 -5.46 -4.75 9.16
C THR A 132 -3.96 -4.95 9.13
N TYR A 133 -3.24 -3.93 8.67
CA TYR A 133 -1.78 -3.87 8.67
C TYR A 133 -1.33 -2.68 9.52
N TYR A 134 -0.29 -2.90 10.29
CA TYR A 134 0.24 -1.88 11.17
C TYR A 134 1.24 -0.99 10.45
N THR A 135 0.97 0.30 10.38
CA THR A 135 1.93 1.28 9.85
C THR A 135 3.12 1.37 10.81
N SER A 136 4.34 1.22 10.30
CA SER A 136 5.51 1.41 11.16
C SER A 136 5.62 2.85 11.64
N VAL A 137 6.11 3.05 12.87
CA VAL A 137 6.27 4.41 13.44
C VAL A 137 7.09 5.32 12.52
N PRO A 138 8.23 4.89 11.97
CA PRO A 138 8.98 5.73 11.04
C PRO A 138 8.20 6.12 9.79
N ALA A 139 7.38 5.21 9.25
CA ALA A 139 6.53 5.50 8.08
C ALA A 139 5.44 6.53 8.42
N ALA A 140 4.77 6.36 9.56
CA ALA A 140 3.76 7.30 10.03
C ALA A 140 4.34 8.69 10.29
N THR A 141 5.52 8.75 10.92
CA THR A 141 6.23 10.00 11.21
C THR A 141 6.67 10.70 9.91
N LEU A 142 7.25 9.93 8.96
CA LEU A 142 7.64 10.48 7.66
C LEU A 142 6.44 11.07 6.92
N LEU A 143 5.35 10.31 6.81
CA LEU A 143 4.13 10.71 6.12
C LEU A 143 3.48 11.94 6.75
N SER A 144 3.27 11.94 8.08
CA SER A 144 2.64 13.05 8.80
C SER A 144 3.51 14.31 8.77
N THR A 145 4.84 14.17 8.88
CA THR A 145 5.75 15.31 8.80
C THR A 145 5.76 15.92 7.39
N LEU A 146 5.80 15.10 6.33
CA LEU A 146 5.70 15.58 4.96
C LEU A 146 4.36 16.31 4.72
N ALA A 147 3.26 15.78 5.23
CA ALA A 147 1.93 16.39 5.05
C ALA A 147 1.79 17.72 5.80
N LEU A 148 2.36 17.85 7.00
CA LEU A 148 2.20 19.04 7.85
C LEU A 148 3.24 20.14 7.59
N ARG A 149 4.41 19.79 7.00
CA ARG A 149 5.52 20.73 6.77
C ARG A 149 5.80 20.94 5.28
N THR A 150 4.77 21.07 4.47
CA THR A 150 4.94 21.19 3.02
C THR A 150 5.59 22.50 2.59
N PRO A 151 6.17 22.57 1.38
CA PRO A 151 6.78 23.79 0.86
C PRO A 151 5.82 24.97 0.73
N ASN A 152 4.54 24.72 0.63
CA ASN A 152 3.53 25.72 0.31
C ASN A 152 3.07 26.56 1.52
N ASP A 153 3.60 26.31 2.72
CA ASP A 153 3.36 27.07 3.97
C ASP A 153 1.92 27.61 4.15
N SER A 154 0.91 26.86 3.65
CA SER A 154 -0.49 27.27 3.69
C SER A 154 -1.09 27.24 5.10
N TRP A 155 -0.42 26.57 6.03
CA TRP A 155 -0.86 26.39 7.40
C TRP A 155 0.08 27.06 8.41
N GLN A 156 -0.45 28.01 9.15
CA GLN A 156 0.24 28.61 10.29
C GLN A 156 -0.13 27.83 11.55
N LEU A 157 0.66 26.84 11.93
CA LEU A 157 0.42 25.97 13.08
C LEU A 157 1.31 26.34 14.29
N GLY A 158 1.69 27.60 14.38
CA GLY A 158 2.58 28.12 15.44
C GLY A 158 1.87 28.64 16.69
N SER A 159 0.55 28.81 16.65
CA SER A 159 -0.24 29.28 17.79
C SER A 159 -1.32 28.27 18.20
N LEU A 160 -1.76 28.34 19.48
CA LEU A 160 -2.88 27.51 19.93
C LEU A 160 -4.18 27.85 19.19
N GLU A 161 -4.40 29.12 18.87
CA GLU A 161 -5.61 29.58 18.18
C GLU A 161 -5.72 29.03 16.76
N ASP A 162 -4.61 28.91 16.05
CA ASP A 162 -4.56 28.34 14.71
C ASP A 162 -4.74 26.82 14.77
N ILE A 163 -4.07 26.15 15.71
CA ILE A 163 -4.20 24.71 15.91
C ILE A 163 -5.63 24.33 16.35
N GLU A 164 -6.29 25.15 17.18
CA GLU A 164 -7.68 24.90 17.61
C GLU A 164 -8.67 24.79 16.43
N LYS A 165 -8.40 25.52 15.35
CA LYS A 165 -9.23 25.52 14.13
C LYS A 165 -8.89 24.40 13.18
N PHE A 166 -7.75 23.74 13.38
CA PHE A 166 -7.26 22.66 12.51
C PHE A 166 -7.96 21.34 12.84
N ARG A 167 -8.20 20.52 11.82
CA ARG A 167 -8.88 19.22 11.97
C ARG A 167 -8.09 18.14 11.25
N VAL A 168 -7.73 17.10 11.98
CA VAL A 168 -7.07 15.90 11.47
C VAL A 168 -7.99 14.70 11.64
N ILE A 169 -8.11 13.85 10.63
CA ILE A 169 -8.87 12.61 10.73
C ILE A 169 -8.09 11.43 10.17
N ASP A 170 -8.26 10.27 10.84
CA ASP A 170 -7.98 8.97 10.27
C ASP A 170 -9.28 8.15 10.21
N PRO A 171 -9.85 7.90 9.02
CA PRO A 171 -11.11 7.15 8.87
C PRO A 171 -10.97 5.63 9.01
N ALA A 172 -9.75 5.12 9.30
CA ALA A 172 -9.44 3.71 9.57
C ALA A 172 -8.30 3.64 10.60
N CYS A 173 -8.49 4.29 11.76
CA CYS A 173 -7.41 4.67 12.67
C CYS A 173 -6.67 3.50 13.32
N GLY A 174 -7.26 2.31 13.39
CA GLY A 174 -6.61 1.15 13.97
C GLY A 174 -6.11 1.38 15.38
N SER A 175 -4.80 1.23 15.59
CA SER A 175 -4.12 1.52 16.87
C SER A 175 -3.72 2.99 17.07
N GLY A 176 -4.06 3.88 16.13
CA GLY A 176 -3.80 5.31 16.22
C GLY A 176 -2.38 5.76 15.84
N THR A 177 -1.58 4.92 15.20
CA THR A 177 -0.18 5.25 14.87
C THR A 177 -0.04 6.50 14.01
N LEU A 178 -0.87 6.66 12.97
CA LEU A 178 -0.88 7.86 12.12
C LEU A 178 -1.37 9.09 12.87
N LEU A 179 -2.37 8.95 13.73
CA LEU A 179 -2.85 10.04 14.57
C LEU A 179 -1.81 10.47 15.61
N SER A 180 -1.11 9.51 16.22
CA SER A 180 0.01 9.77 17.14
C SER A 180 1.17 10.49 16.45
N ALA A 181 1.51 10.08 15.22
CA ALA A 181 2.52 10.77 14.41
C ALA A 181 2.07 12.19 14.04
N SER A 182 0.80 12.38 13.69
CA SER A 182 0.23 13.71 13.41
C SER A 182 0.20 14.60 14.65
N TYR A 183 -0.16 14.04 15.82
CA TYR A 183 -0.06 14.71 17.10
C TYR A 183 1.36 15.23 17.35
N THR A 184 2.36 14.35 17.18
CA THR A 184 3.77 14.73 17.39
C THR A 184 4.22 15.81 16.42
N ALA A 185 3.85 15.71 15.13
CA ALA A 185 4.23 16.70 14.14
C ALA A 185 3.59 18.08 14.39
N LEU A 186 2.32 18.12 14.86
CA LEU A 186 1.64 19.36 15.29
C LEU A 186 2.30 19.96 16.53
N LYS A 187 2.57 19.16 17.55
CA LYS A 187 3.28 19.58 18.77
C LYS A 187 4.65 20.16 18.44
N ASP A 188 5.42 19.47 17.61
CA ASP A 188 6.74 19.93 17.20
C ASP A 188 6.67 21.23 16.38
N GLY A 189 5.66 21.37 15.52
CA GLY A 189 5.38 22.62 14.80
C GLY A 189 5.16 23.79 15.76
N TYR A 190 4.31 23.60 16.77
CA TYR A 190 4.05 24.58 17.82
C TYR A 190 5.31 24.95 18.61
N VAL A 191 6.08 23.96 19.06
CA VAL A 191 7.32 24.20 19.82
C VAL A 191 8.37 24.93 18.97
N LEU A 192 8.52 24.57 17.70
CA LEU A 192 9.48 25.19 16.79
C LEU A 192 9.12 26.62 16.39
N ALA A 193 7.84 26.99 16.44
CA ALA A 193 7.38 28.37 16.23
C ALA A 193 7.82 29.32 17.35
N ARG A 194 8.37 28.79 18.46
CA ARG A 194 8.88 29.56 19.62
C ARG A 194 7.87 30.53 20.16
N PRO A 195 6.67 30.13 20.58
CA PRO A 195 5.71 31.00 21.23
C PRO A 195 6.34 31.54 22.51
N GLU A 196 5.93 32.76 22.92
CA GLU A 196 6.43 33.43 24.14
C GLU A 196 6.23 32.55 25.40
N ARG A 197 5.17 31.74 25.38
CA ARG A 197 4.85 30.79 26.44
C ARG A 197 4.43 29.46 25.84
N LEU A 198 5.11 28.38 26.23
CA LEU A 198 4.74 27.01 25.88
C LEU A 198 3.64 26.48 26.80
N GLU A 199 2.45 26.27 26.29
CA GLU A 199 1.30 25.74 27.02
C GLU A 199 1.02 24.27 26.61
N LEU A 200 1.97 23.36 26.83
CA LEU A 200 1.92 21.98 26.35
C LEU A 200 0.73 21.18 26.90
N ALA A 201 0.35 21.39 28.15
CA ALA A 201 -0.83 20.74 28.74
C ALA A 201 -2.13 21.17 28.03
N ARG A 202 -2.28 22.46 27.74
CA ARG A 202 -3.42 23.02 27.02
C ARG A 202 -3.42 22.51 25.56
N LEU A 203 -2.27 22.51 24.92
CA LEU A 203 -2.12 21.95 23.55
C LEU A 203 -2.53 20.48 23.52
N HIS A 204 -2.04 19.65 24.45
CA HIS A 204 -2.37 18.24 24.52
C HIS A 204 -3.89 18.02 24.61
N LYS A 205 -4.52 18.68 25.58
CA LYS A 205 -5.96 18.60 25.78
C LYS A 205 -6.73 19.00 24.52
N MET A 206 -6.34 20.11 23.90
CA MET A 206 -6.96 20.63 22.68
C MET A 206 -6.79 19.67 21.51
N LEU A 207 -5.59 19.10 21.32
CA LEU A 207 -5.33 18.14 20.25
C LEU A 207 -6.26 16.93 20.34
N ILE A 208 -6.45 16.36 21.54
CA ILE A 208 -7.29 15.17 21.71
C ILE A 208 -8.79 15.50 21.68
N GLU A 209 -9.19 16.58 22.36
CA GLU A 209 -10.61 16.89 22.54
C GLU A 209 -11.25 17.62 21.35
N GLN A 210 -10.45 18.26 20.47
CA GLN A 210 -10.99 19.16 19.44
C GLN A 210 -10.39 18.96 18.05
N VAL A 211 -9.10 18.60 17.94
CA VAL A 211 -8.35 18.61 16.67
C VAL A 211 -8.28 17.25 16.00
N ILE A 212 -8.04 16.19 16.77
CA ILE A 212 -7.79 14.84 16.27
C ILE A 212 -9.08 14.02 16.30
N TYR A 213 -9.40 13.43 15.16
CA TYR A 213 -10.54 12.55 14.93
C TYR A 213 -10.03 11.18 14.47
N GLY A 214 -10.67 10.11 14.92
CA GLY A 214 -10.36 8.76 14.48
C GLY A 214 -11.62 7.92 14.36
N TRP A 215 -11.74 7.20 13.26
CA TRP A 215 -12.84 6.27 13.04
C TRP A 215 -12.30 4.87 12.76
N ASP A 216 -12.95 3.88 13.33
CA ASP A 216 -12.69 2.47 13.02
C ASP A 216 -13.99 1.66 13.16
N VAL A 217 -14.04 0.51 12.54
CA VAL A 217 -15.15 -0.45 12.69
C VAL A 217 -14.99 -1.32 13.93
N LEU A 218 -13.79 -1.35 14.52
CA LEU A 218 -13.44 -2.15 15.68
C LEU A 218 -13.38 -1.26 16.93
N GLY A 219 -14.34 -1.38 17.83
CA GLY A 219 -14.41 -0.58 19.06
C GLY A 219 -13.13 -0.64 19.90
N PHE A 220 -12.47 -1.80 19.99
CA PHE A 220 -11.22 -1.93 20.71
C PHE A 220 -10.05 -1.19 20.04
N ALA A 221 -10.08 -1.02 18.70
CA ALA A 221 -9.07 -0.22 18.01
C ALA A 221 -9.19 1.26 18.39
N GLY A 222 -10.41 1.76 18.52
CA GLY A 222 -10.67 3.10 19.06
C GLY A 222 -10.15 3.27 20.49
N HIS A 223 -10.32 2.26 21.34
CA HIS A 223 -9.75 2.25 22.70
C HIS A 223 -8.21 2.37 22.66
N LEU A 224 -7.53 1.57 21.85
CA LEU A 224 -6.07 1.65 21.69
C LEU A 224 -5.61 3.00 21.15
N THR A 225 -6.33 3.55 20.17
CA THR A 225 -6.04 4.88 19.62
C THR A 225 -6.08 5.93 20.73
N LEU A 226 -7.11 5.90 21.56
CA LEU A 226 -7.26 6.85 22.64
C LEU A 226 -6.16 6.71 23.70
N THR A 227 -5.86 5.46 24.11
CA THR A 227 -4.76 5.20 25.06
C THR A 227 -3.42 5.69 24.51
N THR A 228 -3.14 5.39 23.22
CA THR A 228 -1.92 5.86 22.54
C THR A 228 -1.81 7.37 22.55
N LEU A 229 -2.89 8.10 22.29
CA LEU A 229 -2.91 9.57 22.31
C LEU A 229 -2.78 10.13 23.72
N ALA A 230 -3.47 9.57 24.71
CA ALA A 230 -3.42 10.02 26.09
C ALA A 230 -2.03 9.85 26.71
N LEU A 231 -1.29 8.81 26.36
CA LEU A 231 0.06 8.54 26.83
C LEU A 231 1.12 9.57 26.37
N HIS A 232 0.81 10.45 25.42
CA HIS A 232 1.71 11.53 25.04
C HIS A 232 1.92 12.57 26.15
N PHE A 233 0.94 12.74 27.05
CA PHE A 233 1.04 13.61 28.22
C PHE A 233 0.03 13.17 29.29
N ASN A 234 0.36 12.10 29.98
CA ASN A 234 -0.50 11.39 30.93
C ASN A 234 -0.91 12.19 32.20
N GLU A 235 -0.30 13.34 32.44
CA GLU A 235 -0.65 14.24 33.58
C GLU A 235 -1.85 15.15 33.26
N VAL A 236 -2.33 15.14 31.99
CA VAL A 236 -3.41 16.03 31.56
C VAL A 236 -4.71 15.24 31.45
N ASN A 237 -5.72 15.68 32.16
CA ASN A 237 -7.04 15.09 32.16
C ASN A 237 -7.78 15.33 30.84
N ILE A 238 -8.35 14.25 30.24
CA ILE A 238 -9.07 14.25 28.97
C ILE A 238 -10.53 13.89 29.24
N ARG A 239 -11.44 14.83 29.02
CA ARG A 239 -12.88 14.65 29.30
C ARG A 239 -13.67 14.09 28.12
N ARG A 240 -13.18 14.28 26.90
CA ARG A 240 -13.84 13.84 25.68
C ARG A 240 -12.83 13.51 24.60
N SER A 241 -13.23 12.67 23.68
CA SER A 241 -12.43 12.36 22.49
C SER A 241 -13.31 12.39 21.24
N ASN A 242 -12.69 12.47 20.07
CA ASN A 242 -13.38 12.34 18.79
C ASN A 242 -13.00 11.02 18.10
N ILE A 243 -12.87 9.97 18.90
CA ILE A 243 -12.62 8.62 18.43
C ILE A 243 -13.95 7.86 18.43
N TYR A 244 -14.32 7.26 17.30
CA TYR A 244 -15.64 6.65 17.10
C TYR A 244 -15.50 5.24 16.52
N ALA A 245 -16.30 4.32 17.08
CA ALA A 245 -16.54 3.01 16.49
C ALA A 245 -17.75 3.10 15.54
N LEU A 246 -17.54 2.76 14.27
CA LEU A 246 -18.56 2.81 13.24
C LEU A 246 -19.19 1.44 13.01
N LYS A 247 -20.48 1.43 12.73
CA LYS A 247 -21.22 0.19 12.45
C LYS A 247 -20.73 -0.44 11.13
N ASP A 248 -20.46 -1.73 11.16
CA ASP A 248 -20.06 -2.54 10.01
C ASP A 248 -20.78 -3.89 10.03
N GLY A 249 -21.00 -4.50 8.85
CA GLY A 249 -21.73 -5.76 8.76
C GLY A 249 -23.18 -5.61 8.32
N ILE A 250 -24.02 -6.58 8.68
CA ILE A 250 -25.45 -6.60 8.33
C ILE A 250 -26.30 -6.60 9.60
N ASP A 251 -27.27 -5.73 9.65
CA ASP A 251 -28.21 -5.67 10.76
C ASP A 251 -29.34 -6.72 10.63
N PRO A 252 -30.16 -6.94 11.68
CA PRO A 252 -31.28 -7.87 11.64
C PRO A 252 -32.34 -7.58 10.56
N SER A 253 -32.35 -6.33 10.02
CA SER A 253 -33.25 -5.95 8.92
C SER A 253 -32.69 -6.31 7.54
N GLY A 254 -31.44 -6.78 7.46
CA GLY A 254 -30.74 -7.10 6.23
C GLY A 254 -30.03 -5.90 5.57
N ARG A 255 -29.94 -4.75 6.24
CA ARG A 255 -29.22 -3.58 5.77
C ARG A 255 -27.71 -3.78 6.00
N ALA A 256 -26.93 -3.54 4.94
CA ALA A 256 -25.46 -3.54 5.04
C ALA A 256 -24.95 -2.18 5.52
N TYR A 257 -23.98 -2.22 6.42
CA TYR A 257 -23.18 -1.08 6.88
C TYR A 257 -21.73 -1.33 6.47
N LEU A 258 -21.06 -0.30 5.98
CA LEU A 258 -19.70 -0.36 5.45
C LEU A 258 -18.72 0.54 6.22
N GLY A 259 -18.99 0.79 7.48
CA GLY A 259 -18.15 1.64 8.33
C GLY A 259 -17.97 3.05 7.74
N SER A 260 -16.75 3.53 7.71
CA SER A 260 -16.41 4.87 7.18
C SER A 260 -16.84 5.07 5.72
N LEU A 261 -17.01 4.01 4.93
CA LEU A 261 -17.41 4.13 3.53
C LEU A 261 -18.86 4.57 3.33
N GLU A 262 -19.70 4.52 4.37
CA GLU A 262 -21.08 5.06 4.33
C GLU A 262 -21.07 6.57 3.98
N PHE A 263 -20.02 7.29 4.35
CA PHE A 263 -19.86 8.72 4.04
C PHE A 263 -19.61 9.03 2.56
N LEU A 264 -19.40 8.01 1.71
CA LEU A 264 -19.40 8.15 0.25
C LEU A 264 -20.80 8.23 -0.37
N SER A 265 -21.86 8.08 0.43
CA SER A 265 -23.23 8.14 -0.07
C SER A 265 -23.73 9.59 -0.11
N PRO A 266 -24.18 10.13 -1.28
CA PRO A 266 -24.71 11.50 -1.38
C PRO A 266 -25.93 11.75 -0.51
N GLN A 267 -26.69 10.72 -0.16
CA GLN A 267 -27.86 10.83 0.70
C GLN A 267 -27.49 11.23 2.14
N THR A 268 -26.25 11.03 2.56
CA THR A 268 -25.72 11.50 3.83
C THR A 268 -25.44 13.01 3.84
N SER A 269 -25.35 13.68 2.68
CA SER A 269 -25.01 15.10 2.56
C SER A 269 -26.16 16.05 2.27
N LEU A 270 -27.32 15.57 1.80
CA LEU A 270 -28.38 16.42 1.25
C LEU A 270 -29.61 16.66 2.14
N GLN A 271 -29.76 15.91 3.21
CA GLN A 271 -30.88 16.12 4.13
C GLN A 271 -30.37 16.63 5.48
N GLY A 272 -30.06 17.90 5.55
CA GLY A 272 -29.48 18.65 6.68
C GLY A 272 -30.10 18.48 8.07
N LEU A 273 -30.62 17.32 8.37
CA LEU A 273 -31.13 16.89 9.66
C LEU A 273 -30.82 15.40 9.82
N SER A 274 -29.76 15.07 10.56
CA SER A 274 -29.48 13.71 11.07
C SER A 274 -28.92 12.68 10.08
N PHE A 275 -27.80 12.93 9.42
CA PHE A 275 -27.14 11.93 8.59
C PHE A 275 -25.65 11.79 8.90
N GLY A 276 -25.37 11.30 10.10
CA GLY A 276 -24.11 10.60 10.37
C GLY A 276 -24.29 9.10 10.14
N ALA A 277 -23.25 8.35 9.77
CA ALA A 277 -23.25 6.93 10.05
C ALA A 277 -23.57 6.76 11.54
N GLU A 278 -24.40 5.77 11.91
CA GLU A 278 -24.62 5.43 13.32
C GLU A 278 -23.25 5.11 13.92
N ALA A 279 -22.73 6.05 14.72
CA ALA A 279 -21.43 5.95 15.35
C ALA A 279 -21.59 5.95 16.84
N GLU A 280 -20.94 5.03 17.49
CA GLU A 280 -20.84 4.99 18.93
C GLU A 280 -19.50 5.65 19.32
N ARG A 281 -19.55 6.70 20.15
CA ARG A 281 -18.34 7.20 20.79
C ARG A 281 -17.70 6.07 21.59
N VAL A 282 -16.40 5.95 21.53
CA VAL A 282 -15.63 5.11 22.46
C VAL A 282 -15.63 5.81 23.83
N SER A 283 -16.84 6.00 24.37
CA SER A 283 -17.14 6.57 25.68
C SER A 283 -18.62 6.28 25.99
N LEU A 284 -18.88 5.60 27.08
CA LEU A 284 -20.21 5.09 27.44
C LEU A 284 -21.11 6.14 28.15
N ASP A 285 -20.72 7.39 28.29
CA ASP A 285 -21.48 8.38 29.08
C ASP A 285 -22.69 8.99 28.34
N SER A 286 -22.94 8.65 27.09
CA SER A 286 -24.18 9.05 26.42
C SER A 286 -24.47 8.17 25.20
N PRO A 287 -25.63 7.51 25.14
CA PRO A 287 -26.07 6.79 23.94
C PRO A 287 -26.55 7.74 22.82
N ASN A 288 -26.08 8.97 22.80
CA ASN A 288 -26.40 9.90 21.73
C ASN A 288 -25.43 9.66 20.58
N TYR A 289 -25.92 8.99 19.55
CA TYR A 289 -25.30 8.91 18.24
C TYR A 289 -24.98 10.33 17.77
N ALA A 290 -23.71 10.69 17.80
CA ALA A 290 -23.28 11.99 17.32
C ALA A 290 -23.41 11.99 15.80
N ASN A 291 -24.10 12.98 15.24
CA ASN A 291 -24.08 13.25 13.82
C ASN A 291 -22.67 13.71 13.45
N ILE A 292 -21.90 12.84 12.81
CA ILE A 292 -20.54 13.13 12.37
C ILE A 292 -20.66 13.78 10.99
N ALA A 293 -20.14 15.00 10.85
CA ALA A 293 -20.13 15.68 9.55
C ALA A 293 -19.12 15.00 8.61
N ALA A 294 -19.56 14.68 7.40
CA ALA A 294 -18.74 14.01 6.39
C ALA A 294 -17.60 14.87 5.82
N ALA A 295 -17.67 16.18 5.96
CA ALA A 295 -16.68 17.11 5.40
C ALA A 295 -16.24 18.10 6.47
N ASP A 296 -14.98 18.51 6.40
CA ASP A 296 -14.36 19.66 7.10
C ASP A 296 -13.02 19.35 7.78
N TYR A 297 -12.23 18.46 7.18
CA TYR A 297 -10.90 18.15 7.69
C TYR A 297 -9.81 18.85 6.86
N ASP A 298 -8.82 19.40 7.54
CA ASP A 298 -7.66 20.01 6.91
C ASP A 298 -6.65 18.95 6.48
N LEU A 299 -6.51 17.90 7.30
CA LEU A 299 -5.65 16.77 7.03
C LEU A 299 -6.40 15.45 7.22
N VAL A 300 -6.43 14.63 6.17
CA VAL A 300 -6.88 13.24 6.23
C VAL A 300 -5.65 12.35 6.16
N VAL A 301 -5.37 11.59 7.21
CA VAL A 301 -4.31 10.58 7.24
C VAL A 301 -4.93 9.21 7.25
N MET A 302 -4.38 8.24 6.52
CA MET A 302 -4.93 6.87 6.54
C MET A 302 -3.94 5.80 6.07
N ASN A 303 -4.07 4.62 6.67
CA ASN A 303 -3.60 3.36 6.14
C ASN A 303 -4.80 2.43 5.97
N PRO A 304 -5.53 2.50 4.84
CA PRO A 304 -6.78 1.79 4.67
C PRO A 304 -6.57 0.27 4.57
N PRO A 305 -7.61 -0.54 4.84
CA PRO A 305 -7.51 -1.99 4.75
C PRO A 305 -7.24 -2.44 3.30
N PHE A 306 -6.14 -3.20 3.08
CA PHE A 306 -5.75 -3.74 1.78
C PHE A 306 -6.46 -5.06 1.50
N SER A 307 -7.73 -5.00 1.18
CA SER A 307 -8.52 -6.17 0.85
C SER A 307 -8.51 -6.47 -0.65
N ARG A 308 -8.69 -7.75 -1.01
CA ARG A 308 -8.74 -8.26 -2.38
C ARG A 308 -10.05 -9.01 -2.64
N SER A 309 -10.34 -9.26 -3.91
CA SER A 309 -11.49 -10.09 -4.30
C SER A 309 -11.25 -11.59 -4.07
N ALA A 310 -10.00 -12.01 -3.79
CA ALA A 310 -9.58 -13.38 -3.53
C ALA A 310 -8.65 -13.46 -2.32
N ARG A 311 -8.55 -14.65 -1.70
CA ARG A 311 -7.61 -14.89 -0.59
C ARG A 311 -6.15 -14.51 -0.96
N PRO A 312 -5.30 -14.09 0.03
CA PRO A 312 -5.56 -14.19 1.48
C PRO A 312 -6.43 -13.07 2.07
N ASN A 313 -6.42 -11.84 1.55
CA ASN A 313 -7.08 -10.68 2.13
C ASN A 313 -8.46 -10.45 1.49
N LEU A 314 -9.39 -11.36 1.72
CA LEU A 314 -10.72 -11.29 1.14
C LEU A 314 -11.52 -10.11 1.72
N LYS A 315 -12.13 -9.30 0.86
CA LYS A 315 -13.05 -8.23 1.27
C LYS A 315 -14.15 -8.81 2.17
N PHE A 316 -14.38 -8.17 3.32
CA PHE A 316 -15.35 -8.63 4.32
C PHE A 316 -15.13 -10.09 4.74
N GLY A 317 -13.85 -10.50 4.91
CA GLY A 317 -13.46 -11.87 5.20
C GLY A 317 -14.01 -12.44 6.51
N TYR A 318 -14.42 -11.56 7.43
CA TYR A 318 -15.06 -11.88 8.69
C TYR A 318 -16.55 -12.27 8.57
N ALA A 319 -17.22 -11.83 7.48
CA ALA A 319 -18.64 -12.09 7.25
C ALA A 319 -18.89 -13.44 6.57
N SER A 320 -20.08 -14.00 6.71
CA SER A 320 -20.52 -15.19 5.99
C SER A 320 -20.52 -14.97 4.47
N LYS A 321 -20.66 -16.04 3.69
CA LYS A 321 -20.68 -15.92 2.22
C LYS A 321 -21.88 -15.10 1.72
N GLU A 322 -23.01 -15.25 2.36
CA GLU A 322 -24.27 -14.57 2.07
C GLU A 322 -24.13 -13.07 2.38
N GLU A 323 -23.68 -12.74 3.57
CA GLU A 323 -23.41 -11.35 4.01
C GLU A 323 -22.41 -10.66 3.11
N ARG A 324 -21.28 -11.31 2.76
CA ARG A 324 -20.30 -10.78 1.82
C ARG A 324 -20.90 -10.44 0.46
N THR A 325 -21.88 -11.23 0.00
CA THR A 325 -22.55 -10.96 -1.27
C THR A 325 -23.36 -9.67 -1.19
N ILE A 326 -24.08 -9.43 -0.09
CA ILE A 326 -24.85 -8.21 0.14
C ILE A 326 -23.92 -7.00 0.27
N MET A 327 -22.90 -7.08 1.12
CA MET A 327 -21.92 -6.01 1.33
C MET A 327 -21.17 -5.66 0.03
N SER A 328 -20.83 -6.68 -0.79
CA SER A 328 -20.16 -6.46 -2.08
C SER A 328 -21.07 -5.78 -3.10
N ARG A 329 -22.39 -6.00 -3.06
CA ARG A 329 -23.36 -5.27 -3.89
C ARG A 329 -23.43 -3.81 -3.46
N SER A 330 -23.56 -3.53 -2.16
CA SER A 330 -23.55 -2.17 -1.61
C SER A 330 -22.28 -1.42 -1.99
N LEU A 331 -21.12 -2.08 -1.92
CA LEU A 331 -19.84 -1.50 -2.35
C LEU A 331 -19.83 -1.21 -3.87
N SER A 332 -20.42 -2.08 -4.68
CA SER A 332 -20.52 -1.88 -6.14
C SER A 332 -21.43 -0.71 -6.48
N ASP A 333 -22.50 -0.49 -5.71
CA ASP A 333 -23.38 0.66 -5.89
C ASP A 333 -22.71 1.96 -5.45
N LEU A 334 -21.91 1.96 -4.38
CA LEU A 334 -21.04 3.08 -4.03
C LEU A 334 -20.05 3.40 -5.17
N ALA A 335 -19.46 2.38 -5.81
CA ALA A 335 -18.56 2.58 -6.95
C ALA A 335 -19.23 3.29 -8.12
N LYS A 336 -20.48 2.91 -8.45
CA LYS A 336 -21.27 3.56 -9.52
C LYS A 336 -21.57 5.02 -9.17
N ARG A 337 -22.09 5.28 -7.96
CA ARG A 337 -22.45 6.63 -7.49
C ARG A 337 -21.25 7.59 -7.47
N ASN A 338 -20.06 7.07 -7.14
CA ASN A 338 -18.84 7.86 -7.09
C ASN A 338 -18.03 7.85 -8.40
N ALA A 339 -18.57 7.33 -9.50
CA ALA A 339 -17.92 7.24 -10.82
C ALA A 339 -16.55 6.53 -10.80
N ILE A 340 -16.41 5.48 -9.96
CA ILE A 340 -15.22 4.64 -9.84
C ILE A 340 -15.53 3.18 -10.16
N VAL A 341 -16.34 2.92 -11.16
CA VAL A 341 -16.66 1.57 -11.63
C VAL A 341 -15.36 0.82 -11.96
N GLY A 342 -15.23 -0.40 -11.46
CA GLY A 342 -14.00 -1.20 -11.57
C GLY A 342 -13.07 -1.13 -10.35
N ALA A 343 -13.14 -0.06 -9.54
CA ALA A 343 -12.31 0.08 -8.32
C ALA A 343 -12.55 -1.02 -7.27
N SER A 344 -13.69 -1.70 -7.32
CA SER A 344 -13.95 -2.85 -6.44
C SER A 344 -12.94 -4.00 -6.62
N GLN A 345 -12.25 -4.08 -7.77
CA GLN A 345 -11.16 -5.03 -7.99
C GLN A 345 -9.85 -4.59 -7.33
N ALA A 346 -9.64 -3.29 -7.16
CA ALA A 346 -8.52 -2.73 -6.43
C ALA A 346 -8.61 -2.96 -4.91
N GLY A 347 -9.81 -3.29 -4.41
CA GLY A 347 -10.08 -3.50 -2.99
C GLY A 347 -10.64 -2.26 -2.28
N LEU A 348 -10.75 -2.34 -0.95
CA LEU A 348 -11.32 -1.24 -0.13
C LEU A 348 -10.46 0.02 -0.18
N GLY A 349 -9.14 -0.10 -0.30
CA GLY A 349 -8.23 1.05 -0.35
C GLY A 349 -8.60 2.09 -1.42
N ALA A 350 -9.13 1.66 -2.57
CA ALA A 350 -9.59 2.57 -3.63
C ALA A 350 -10.78 3.43 -3.19
N PHE A 351 -11.69 2.87 -2.40
CA PHE A 351 -12.83 3.61 -1.84
C PHE A 351 -12.39 4.58 -0.75
N PHE A 352 -11.44 4.17 0.10
CA PHE A 352 -10.86 5.05 1.11
C PHE A 352 -10.11 6.24 0.50
N MET A 353 -9.44 6.06 -0.64
CA MET A 353 -8.86 7.20 -1.38
C MET A 353 -9.95 8.21 -1.78
N VAL A 354 -11.07 7.74 -2.32
CA VAL A 354 -12.19 8.62 -2.69
C VAL A 354 -12.83 9.23 -1.43
N LEU A 355 -12.92 8.48 -0.34
CA LEU A 355 -13.37 9.01 0.94
C LEU A 355 -12.47 10.17 1.41
N GLY A 356 -11.15 10.03 1.27
CA GLY A 356 -10.20 11.11 1.56
C GLY A 356 -10.52 12.39 0.80
N LEU A 357 -10.83 12.31 -0.50
CA LEU A 357 -11.26 13.46 -1.30
C LEU A 357 -12.58 14.08 -0.78
N THR A 358 -13.52 13.25 -0.36
CA THR A 358 -14.82 13.69 0.16
C THR A 358 -14.69 14.37 1.52
N MET A 359 -13.80 13.88 2.38
CA MET A 359 -13.57 14.39 3.74
C MET A 359 -12.65 15.59 3.80
N SER A 360 -11.84 15.81 2.77
CA SER A 360 -10.94 16.96 2.69
C SER A 360 -11.76 18.23 2.53
N LYS A 361 -11.40 19.25 3.30
CA LYS A 361 -11.95 20.60 3.15
C LYS A 361 -11.76 21.11 1.72
N ARG A 362 -11.76 22.36 1.56
CA ARG A 362 -11.63 23.07 0.30
C ARG A 362 -10.16 23.13 -0.14
N GLU A 363 -9.77 24.21 -0.73
CA GLU A 363 -8.41 24.52 -1.12
C GLU A 363 -7.42 24.28 0.02
N ASP A 364 -6.24 23.76 -0.28
CA ASP A 364 -5.13 23.49 0.61
C ASP A 364 -5.28 22.35 1.65
N SER A 365 -6.43 21.67 1.74
CA SER A 365 -6.51 20.46 2.56
C SER A 365 -5.65 19.33 1.97
N ARG A 366 -5.13 18.46 2.84
CA ARG A 366 -4.23 17.37 2.42
C ARG A 366 -4.76 16.00 2.77
N ILE A 367 -4.38 15.05 1.91
CA ILE A 367 -4.64 13.63 2.08
C ILE A 367 -3.29 12.93 2.10
N ALA A 368 -2.96 12.32 3.22
CA ALA A 368 -1.71 11.59 3.44
C ALA A 368 -2.03 10.10 3.64
N ILE A 369 -1.58 9.26 2.71
CA ILE A 369 -2.05 7.88 2.63
C ILE A 369 -0.92 6.88 2.43
N VAL A 370 -1.00 5.75 3.13
CA VAL A 370 -0.25 4.53 2.85
C VAL A 370 -1.09 3.69 1.90
N ILE A 371 -0.58 3.29 0.74
CA ILE A 371 -1.36 2.60 -0.28
C ILE A 371 -0.52 1.54 -1.00
N PRO A 372 -1.12 0.43 -1.49
CA PRO A 372 -0.40 -0.53 -2.30
C PRO A 372 0.27 0.10 -3.53
N ARG A 373 1.51 -0.30 -3.82
CA ARG A 373 2.27 0.18 -4.99
C ARG A 373 1.54 -0.07 -6.31
N SER A 374 0.67 -1.10 -6.37
CA SER A 374 -0.20 -1.36 -7.51
C SER A 374 -1.13 -0.19 -7.88
N MET A 375 -1.36 0.76 -6.97
CA MET A 375 -2.09 2.00 -7.25
C MET A 375 -1.42 2.82 -8.36
N LEU A 376 -0.10 2.78 -8.49
CA LEU A 376 0.64 3.59 -9.44
C LEU A 376 0.40 3.18 -10.90
N SER A 377 0.10 1.90 -11.19
CA SER A 377 -0.04 1.38 -12.55
C SER A 377 -1.27 0.48 -12.77
N GLY A 378 -1.89 -0.04 -11.71
CA GLY A 378 -3.02 -0.97 -11.83
C GLY A 378 -4.23 -0.35 -12.54
N VAL A 379 -4.81 -1.06 -13.52
CA VAL A 379 -5.99 -0.61 -14.29
C VAL A 379 -7.21 -0.38 -13.38
N SER A 380 -7.39 -1.21 -12.37
CA SER A 380 -8.50 -1.07 -11.42
C SER A 380 -8.44 0.22 -10.59
N TRP A 381 -7.28 0.89 -10.54
CA TRP A 381 -7.05 2.15 -9.87
C TRP A 381 -7.20 3.39 -10.76
N ALA A 382 -7.32 3.21 -12.09
CA ALA A 382 -7.27 4.30 -13.06
C ALA A 382 -8.27 5.43 -12.73
N LYS A 383 -9.54 5.10 -12.47
CA LYS A 383 -10.56 6.09 -12.14
C LYS A 383 -10.30 6.86 -10.84
N VAL A 384 -9.62 6.23 -9.89
CA VAL A 384 -9.22 6.90 -8.64
C VAL A 384 -8.05 7.85 -8.91
N ARG A 385 -7.05 7.43 -9.72
CA ARG A 385 -5.96 8.31 -10.17
C ARG A 385 -6.49 9.53 -10.91
N ASP A 386 -7.43 9.33 -11.86
CA ASP A 386 -8.06 10.43 -12.61
C ASP A 386 -8.69 11.47 -11.68
N LYS A 387 -9.41 11.04 -10.62
CA LYS A 387 -9.99 11.95 -9.63
C LYS A 387 -8.93 12.75 -8.87
N TYR A 388 -7.85 12.07 -8.43
CA TYR A 388 -6.76 12.73 -7.72
C TYR A 388 -6.04 13.76 -8.61
N LEU A 389 -5.80 13.44 -9.88
CA LEU A 389 -5.19 14.39 -10.83
C LEU A 389 -6.11 15.58 -11.12
N ALA A 390 -7.43 15.36 -11.16
CA ALA A 390 -8.39 16.44 -11.38
C ALA A 390 -8.46 17.40 -10.18
N GLU A 391 -8.50 16.87 -8.95
CA GLU A 391 -8.82 17.63 -7.75
C GLU A 391 -7.59 18.03 -6.91
N CYS A 392 -6.42 17.40 -7.14
CA CYS A 392 -5.26 17.55 -6.26
C CYS A 392 -3.96 17.82 -7.02
N GLU A 393 -3.05 18.52 -6.36
CA GLU A 393 -1.62 18.42 -6.60
C GLU A 393 -1.06 17.25 -5.79
N ILE A 394 -0.40 16.30 -6.44
CA ILE A 394 0.29 15.19 -5.77
C ILE A 394 1.64 15.72 -5.28
N GLU A 395 1.68 16.18 -4.04
CA GLU A 395 2.88 16.85 -3.51
C GLU A 395 4.05 15.88 -3.36
N TYR A 396 3.79 14.65 -2.84
CA TYR A 396 4.82 13.64 -2.62
C TYR A 396 4.35 12.24 -3.01
N VAL A 397 5.26 11.48 -3.63
CA VAL A 397 5.19 10.03 -3.78
C VAL A 397 6.48 9.44 -3.20
N VAL A 398 6.38 8.65 -2.12
CA VAL A 398 7.55 8.10 -1.42
C VAL A 398 7.58 6.59 -1.60
N SER A 399 8.64 6.12 -2.25
CA SER A 399 8.95 4.70 -2.42
C SER A 399 10.16 4.32 -1.59
N ASN A 400 10.18 3.09 -1.08
CA ASN A 400 11.41 2.54 -0.51
C ASN A 400 11.89 1.33 -1.33
N TYR A 401 13.19 1.16 -1.44
CA TYR A 401 13.86 0.11 -2.20
C TYR A 401 14.81 -0.71 -1.31
N ASP A 402 14.55 -0.72 0.01
CA ASP A 402 15.35 -1.45 0.98
C ASP A 402 15.06 -2.96 0.91
N PRO A 403 16.00 -3.78 0.41
CA PRO A 403 15.84 -5.23 0.35
C PRO A 403 16.22 -5.92 1.67
N SER A 404 16.40 -5.19 2.77
CA SER A 404 16.79 -5.76 4.05
C SER A 404 15.68 -6.64 4.62
N GLU A 405 16.07 -7.78 5.20
CA GLU A 405 15.23 -8.74 5.92
C GLU A 405 14.41 -9.73 5.07
N SER A 406 14.92 -10.15 3.94
CA SER A 406 14.32 -11.23 3.13
C SER A 406 14.21 -12.59 3.85
N GLY A 407 14.75 -12.73 5.05
CA GLY A 407 14.70 -13.98 5.83
C GLY A 407 13.39 -14.24 6.60
N SER A 408 12.53 -13.23 6.76
CA SER A 408 11.29 -13.31 7.54
C SER A 408 10.02 -13.56 6.70
N GLY A 409 10.14 -13.63 5.37
CA GLY A 409 8.99 -13.70 4.46
C GLY A 409 8.22 -12.39 4.33
N VAL A 410 8.79 -11.28 4.80
CA VAL A 410 8.25 -9.93 4.67
C VAL A 410 8.85 -9.27 3.42
N GLU A 411 8.01 -8.71 2.57
CA GLU A 411 8.47 -7.98 1.40
C GLU A 411 9.19 -6.69 1.81
N PRO A 412 10.39 -6.43 1.29
CA PRO A 412 11.24 -5.33 1.75
C PRO A 412 10.70 -3.94 1.41
N TRP A 413 9.79 -3.81 0.44
CA TRP A 413 9.30 -2.54 -0.09
C TRP A 413 8.02 -2.04 0.55
N ASN A 414 7.68 -2.54 1.71
CA ASN A 414 6.52 -2.13 2.49
C ASN A 414 6.86 -1.00 3.48
N TRP A 415 5.81 -0.32 3.95
CA TRP A 415 5.83 0.66 5.03
C TRP A 415 5.11 0.15 6.27
N SER A 416 4.26 -0.85 6.09
CA SER A 416 3.53 -1.54 7.15
C SER A 416 4.26 -2.82 7.56
N GLU A 417 4.12 -3.21 8.83
CA GLU A 417 4.70 -4.45 9.34
C GLU A 417 3.89 -5.67 8.84
N ARG A 418 4.58 -6.75 8.49
CA ARG A 418 4.01 -8.07 8.14
C ARG A 418 3.07 -8.10 6.93
N THR A 419 3.16 -7.14 6.04
CA THR A 419 2.52 -7.23 4.74
C THR A 419 3.48 -7.76 3.69
N ALA A 420 2.97 -8.61 2.79
CA ALA A 420 3.69 -9.05 1.58
C ALA A 420 3.39 -8.14 0.38
N ILE A 421 2.71 -7.00 0.59
CA ILE A 421 2.32 -6.07 -0.47
C ILE A 421 3.31 -4.91 -0.46
N GLY A 422 3.87 -4.57 -1.62
CA GLY A 422 4.65 -3.36 -1.78
C GLY A 422 3.76 -2.12 -1.63
N GLU A 423 4.24 -1.11 -0.91
CA GLU A 423 3.48 0.09 -0.53
C GLU A 423 4.21 1.35 -0.96
N VAL A 424 3.46 2.43 -1.14
CA VAL A 424 3.95 3.80 -1.31
C VAL A 424 3.24 4.73 -0.35
N LEU A 425 3.92 5.81 0.04
CA LEU A 425 3.29 6.90 0.77
C LEU A 425 2.96 8.01 -0.23
N ILE A 426 1.76 8.56 -0.15
CA ILE A 426 1.31 9.64 -1.02
C ILE A 426 0.80 10.78 -0.15
N VAL A 427 1.23 12.01 -0.48
CA VAL A 427 0.65 13.25 0.04
C VAL A 427 0.06 14.01 -1.13
N ALA A 428 -1.24 14.25 -1.09
CA ALA A 428 -1.97 14.99 -2.10
C ALA A 428 -2.65 16.20 -1.46
N ARG A 429 -2.53 17.37 -2.10
CA ARG A 429 -3.14 18.62 -1.65
C ARG A 429 -4.28 19.00 -2.60
N LYS A 430 -5.47 19.25 -2.07
CA LYS A 430 -6.57 19.81 -2.85
C LYS A 430 -6.21 21.18 -3.38
N THR A 431 -6.45 21.40 -4.67
CA THR A 431 -6.11 22.67 -5.29
C THR A 431 -6.93 22.93 -6.56
N THR A 432 -7.21 24.19 -6.78
CA THR A 432 -7.82 24.72 -8.02
C THR A 432 -6.79 25.12 -9.07
N LYS A 433 -5.47 25.06 -8.74
CA LYS A 433 -4.41 25.35 -9.71
C LYS A 433 -4.53 24.48 -10.96
N PRO A 434 -4.28 25.02 -12.17
CA PRO A 434 -4.25 24.22 -13.38
C PRO A 434 -3.15 23.15 -13.32
N ALA A 435 -3.37 22.00 -13.98
CA ALA A 435 -2.43 20.88 -13.97
C ALA A 435 -1.02 21.26 -14.46
N SER A 436 -0.93 22.27 -15.36
CA SER A 436 0.36 22.78 -15.88
C SER A 436 1.24 23.46 -14.82
N GLU A 437 0.66 23.90 -13.71
CA GLU A 437 1.36 24.57 -12.61
C GLU A 437 1.62 23.65 -11.43
N ARG A 438 1.19 22.39 -11.50
CA ARG A 438 1.35 21.40 -10.44
C ARG A 438 2.60 20.57 -10.66
N PHE A 439 3.25 20.23 -9.57
CA PHE A 439 4.46 19.40 -9.57
C PHE A 439 4.35 18.28 -8.54
N THR A 440 4.97 17.15 -8.85
CA THR A 440 5.08 16.02 -7.93
C THR A 440 6.53 15.80 -7.56
N THR A 441 6.81 15.69 -6.27
CA THR A 441 8.11 15.29 -5.74
C THR A 441 8.13 13.79 -5.49
N TYR A 442 8.99 13.08 -6.17
CA TYR A 442 9.28 11.67 -5.91
C TYR A 442 10.44 11.56 -4.93
N ILE A 443 10.26 10.71 -3.92
CA ILE A 443 11.29 10.39 -2.92
C ILE A 443 11.56 8.90 -3.02
N GLY A 444 12.78 8.53 -3.42
CA GLY A 444 13.26 7.16 -3.42
C GLY A 444 14.19 6.92 -2.25
N LEU A 445 13.81 6.06 -1.30
CA LEU A 445 14.66 5.70 -0.17
C LEU A 445 15.35 4.37 -0.42
N TRP A 446 16.66 4.34 -0.26
CA TRP A 446 17.49 3.13 -0.40
C TRP A 446 17.48 2.27 0.87
N ARG A 447 17.17 2.88 2.01
CA ARG A 447 16.81 2.22 3.26
C ARG A 447 15.69 2.98 3.99
N LYS A 448 14.88 2.26 4.73
CA LYS A 448 13.86 2.86 5.58
C LYS A 448 14.51 3.64 6.73
N PRO A 449 13.91 4.74 7.18
CA PRO A 449 14.30 5.36 8.45
C PRO A 449 14.22 4.34 9.59
N ALA A 450 15.25 4.29 10.43
CA ALA A 450 15.34 3.31 11.52
C ALA A 450 14.39 3.64 12.69
N ASN A 451 14.04 4.92 12.85
CA ASN A 451 13.19 5.42 13.91
C ASN A 451 12.49 6.74 13.49
N ASP A 452 11.67 7.27 14.37
CA ASP A 452 10.92 8.53 14.19
C ASP A 452 11.82 9.75 14.02
N VAL A 453 12.97 9.82 14.72
CA VAL A 453 13.93 10.91 14.59
C VAL A 453 14.53 10.95 13.20
N GLU A 454 15.01 9.82 12.69
CA GLU A 454 15.49 9.72 11.30
C GLU A 454 14.39 10.08 10.29
N ALA A 455 13.18 9.60 10.51
CA ALA A 455 12.04 9.89 9.63
C ALA A 455 11.76 11.40 9.58
N THR A 456 11.79 12.08 10.73
CA THR A 456 11.63 13.54 10.82
C THR A 456 12.76 14.28 10.12
N LEU A 457 14.02 13.83 10.26
CA LEU A 457 15.16 14.42 9.57
C LEU A 457 15.05 14.29 8.05
N VAL A 458 14.71 13.10 7.57
CA VAL A 458 14.51 12.83 6.13
C VAL A 458 13.37 13.69 5.59
N ALA A 459 12.23 13.77 6.29
CA ALA A 459 11.10 14.60 5.87
C ALA A 459 11.50 16.09 5.77
N ASN A 460 12.17 16.63 6.78
CA ASN A 460 12.61 18.04 6.78
C ASN A 460 13.61 18.34 5.65
N GLN A 461 14.54 17.43 5.37
CA GLN A 461 15.44 17.57 4.22
C GLN A 461 14.66 17.54 2.91
N ALA A 462 13.72 16.61 2.76
CA ALA A 462 12.89 16.49 1.56
C ALA A 462 12.05 17.76 1.33
N VAL A 463 11.42 18.31 2.36
CA VAL A 463 10.65 19.56 2.28
C VAL A 463 11.55 20.72 1.85
N ARG A 464 12.75 20.86 2.42
CA ARG A 464 13.70 21.92 2.05
C ARG A 464 14.15 21.77 0.60
N ALA A 465 14.62 20.58 0.23
CA ALA A 465 15.13 20.31 -1.11
C ALA A 465 14.05 20.46 -2.19
N SER A 466 12.80 20.07 -1.91
CA SER A 466 11.68 20.21 -2.86
C SER A 466 11.34 21.66 -3.19
N ARG A 467 11.63 22.62 -2.32
CA ARG A 467 11.47 24.07 -2.58
C ARG A 467 12.50 24.58 -3.62
N GLU A 468 13.69 24.01 -3.62
CA GLU A 468 14.81 24.44 -4.45
C GLU A 468 14.86 23.73 -5.80
N LEU A 469 14.24 22.55 -5.89
CA LEU A 469 14.22 21.75 -7.10
C LEU A 469 13.14 22.20 -8.05
N VAL A 470 13.53 22.88 -9.12
CA VAL A 470 12.70 23.14 -10.30
C VAL A 470 13.39 22.44 -11.46
N GLY A 471 12.80 21.36 -11.98
CA GLY A 471 13.37 20.59 -13.07
C GLY A 471 12.34 20.29 -14.16
N THR A 472 12.81 20.16 -15.39
CA THR A 472 12.08 19.58 -16.51
C THR A 472 12.68 18.21 -16.82
N LEU A 473 12.04 17.40 -17.67
CA LEU A 473 12.62 16.12 -18.12
C LEU A 473 13.97 16.29 -18.82
N VAL A 474 14.19 17.46 -19.44
CA VAL A 474 15.43 17.79 -20.13
C VAL A 474 16.50 18.26 -19.15
N ASP A 475 16.13 19.08 -18.14
CA ASP A 475 17.03 19.56 -17.08
C ASP A 475 16.71 18.84 -15.78
N TRP A 476 17.00 17.53 -15.76
CA TRP A 476 16.70 16.66 -14.64
C TRP A 476 17.64 16.93 -13.46
N LYS A 477 17.07 17.44 -12.39
CA LYS A 477 17.79 17.68 -11.13
C LYS A 477 17.26 16.80 -10.02
N TYR A 478 18.14 16.25 -9.25
CA TYR A 478 17.82 15.51 -8.05
C TYR A 478 18.66 15.98 -6.87
N ALA A 479 18.16 15.81 -5.66
CA ALA A 479 18.88 16.09 -4.42
C ALA A 479 19.06 14.81 -3.61
N PRO A 480 20.27 14.53 -3.07
CA PRO A 480 20.50 13.41 -2.18
C PRO A 480 19.81 13.66 -0.83
N LEU A 481 19.35 12.59 -0.21
CA LEU A 481 18.90 12.56 1.18
C LEU A 481 19.91 11.79 2.02
N SER A 482 20.30 12.35 3.17
CA SER A 482 21.35 11.79 4.01
C SER A 482 20.99 11.85 5.48
N VAL A 483 21.40 10.85 6.26
CA VAL A 483 21.34 10.84 7.71
C VAL A 483 22.74 10.61 8.24
N GLN A 484 23.25 11.50 9.09
CA GLN A 484 24.61 11.44 9.62
C GLN A 484 25.67 11.30 8.50
N HIS A 485 25.52 12.07 7.41
CA HIS A 485 26.36 12.03 6.21
C HIS A 485 26.28 10.74 5.38
N LEU A 486 25.51 9.75 5.79
CA LEU A 486 25.27 8.54 4.99
C LEU A 486 24.11 8.77 4.04
N PRO A 487 24.25 8.50 2.75
CA PRO A 487 23.15 8.64 1.81
C PRO A 487 22.06 7.57 2.10
N VAL A 488 20.82 8.02 2.18
CA VAL A 488 19.67 7.15 2.46
C VAL A 488 18.65 7.14 1.33
N GLY A 489 18.81 8.01 0.35
CA GLY A 489 17.90 8.12 -0.78
C GLY A 489 18.15 9.37 -1.60
N ALA A 490 17.24 9.64 -2.52
CA ALA A 490 17.24 10.86 -3.32
C ALA A 490 15.81 11.30 -3.61
N LEU A 491 15.66 12.57 -3.96
CA LEU A 491 14.40 13.12 -4.43
C LEU A 491 14.58 13.94 -5.70
N TYR A 492 13.53 14.02 -6.49
CA TYR A 492 13.45 14.80 -7.72
C TYR A 492 12.01 15.25 -7.95
N ARG A 493 11.84 16.29 -8.72
CA ARG A 493 10.54 16.92 -8.95
C ARG A 493 10.21 16.91 -10.43
N VAL A 494 8.98 16.50 -10.75
CA VAL A 494 8.48 16.44 -12.13
C VAL A 494 7.17 17.21 -12.27
N PRO A 495 6.86 17.75 -13.46
CA PRO A 495 5.54 18.30 -13.72
C PRO A 495 4.46 17.25 -13.56
N GLN A 496 3.35 17.57 -12.88
CA GLN A 496 2.28 16.60 -12.61
C GLN A 496 1.63 16.05 -13.89
N GLN A 497 1.68 16.80 -15.00
CA GLN A 497 1.19 16.31 -16.29
C GLN A 497 1.84 15.01 -16.75
N THR A 498 3.07 14.70 -16.29
CA THR A 498 3.72 13.41 -16.58
C THR A 498 2.98 12.22 -15.98
N LEU A 499 2.24 12.44 -14.87
CA LEU A 499 1.43 11.43 -14.20
C LEU A 499 0.19 11.01 -15.00
N GLU A 500 -0.34 11.86 -15.85
CA GLU A 500 -1.52 11.55 -16.69
C GLU A 500 -1.30 10.28 -17.51
N ARG A 501 -0.05 10.03 -17.89
CA ARG A 501 0.33 8.84 -18.66
C ARG A 501 0.81 7.68 -17.79
N ASN A 502 1.63 7.94 -16.77
CA ASN A 502 2.26 6.88 -15.99
C ASN A 502 2.73 7.37 -14.60
N TRP A 503 2.18 6.80 -13.54
CA TRP A 503 2.56 7.13 -12.16
C TRP A 503 3.73 6.26 -11.66
N LEU A 504 4.02 5.13 -12.32
CA LEU A 504 5.05 4.18 -11.89
C LEU A 504 6.43 4.53 -12.48
N ALA A 505 6.51 4.92 -13.76
CA ALA A 505 7.79 5.17 -14.42
C ALA A 505 8.70 6.16 -13.67
N PRO A 506 8.18 7.25 -13.05
CA PRO A 506 9.02 8.15 -12.26
C PRO A 506 9.55 7.55 -10.96
N CYS A 507 9.13 6.37 -10.53
CA CYS A 507 9.59 5.71 -9.30
C CYS A 507 9.77 4.20 -9.49
N LEU A 508 10.14 3.79 -10.68
CA LEU A 508 10.34 2.37 -11.01
C LEU A 508 11.59 1.81 -10.33
N PHE A 509 12.68 2.59 -10.30
CA PHE A 509 14.00 2.22 -9.81
C PHE A 509 14.42 3.02 -8.58
N ALA A 510 15.42 2.50 -7.87
CA ALA A 510 16.05 3.21 -6.76
C ALA A 510 16.93 4.37 -7.24
N GLU A 511 17.50 4.25 -8.45
CA GLU A 511 18.38 5.25 -9.06
C GLU A 511 17.56 6.33 -9.78
N PRO A 512 17.70 7.64 -9.42
CA PRO A 512 16.94 8.72 -10.03
C PRO A 512 17.15 8.84 -11.55
N GLU A 513 18.36 8.61 -12.04
CA GLU A 513 18.66 8.70 -13.47
C GLU A 513 17.97 7.59 -14.27
N LEU A 514 17.84 6.39 -13.72
CA LEU A 514 17.05 5.32 -14.34
C LEU A 514 15.57 5.67 -14.42
N ASN A 515 15.04 6.37 -13.42
CA ASN A 515 13.65 6.84 -13.44
C ASN A 515 13.44 7.91 -14.52
N ARG A 516 14.41 8.81 -14.73
CA ARG A 516 14.39 9.77 -15.84
C ARG A 516 14.32 9.05 -17.18
N ILE A 517 15.21 8.09 -17.41
CA ILE A 517 15.27 7.30 -18.64
C ILE A 517 13.98 6.51 -18.82
N SER A 518 13.47 5.86 -17.77
CA SER A 518 12.20 5.12 -17.80
C SER A 518 11.02 6.03 -18.19
N LEU A 519 10.96 7.23 -17.63
CA LEU A 519 9.94 8.21 -17.96
C LEU A 519 10.04 8.72 -19.40
N MET A 520 11.25 9.05 -19.86
CA MET A 520 11.51 9.44 -21.25
C MET A 520 11.08 8.32 -22.21
N PHE A 521 11.41 7.07 -21.92
CA PHE A 521 11.04 5.94 -22.76
C PHE A 521 9.53 5.71 -22.77
N ALA A 522 8.84 6.00 -21.67
CA ALA A 522 7.38 5.92 -21.61
C ALA A 522 6.67 7.04 -22.39
N THR A 523 7.30 8.19 -22.63
CA THR A 523 6.64 9.40 -23.15
C THR A 523 7.19 9.94 -24.46
N GLU A 524 8.49 9.73 -24.78
CA GLU A 524 9.21 10.49 -25.79
C GLU A 524 9.91 9.64 -26.87
N LEU A 525 9.91 8.30 -26.76
CA LEU A 525 10.54 7.47 -27.79
C LEU A 525 9.85 7.68 -29.15
N PRO A 526 10.63 7.80 -30.25
CA PRO A 526 10.07 7.89 -31.59
C PRO A 526 9.44 6.56 -32.04
N ARG A 527 8.62 6.65 -33.07
CA ARG A 527 8.05 5.46 -33.74
C ARG A 527 7.30 4.50 -32.81
N MET A 528 6.59 5.03 -31.81
CA MET A 528 5.84 4.23 -30.86
C MET A 528 4.35 4.16 -31.21
N THR A 529 3.74 3.01 -30.92
CA THR A 529 2.30 2.81 -30.98
C THR A 529 1.84 2.02 -29.77
N MET A 530 0.52 1.87 -29.57
CA MET A 530 -0.03 0.98 -28.53
C MET A 530 -0.09 -0.47 -29.04
N LEU A 531 0.23 -1.44 -28.20
CA LEU A 531 0.22 -2.85 -28.56
C LEU A 531 -1.05 -3.31 -29.29
N PRO A 532 -2.29 -2.91 -28.92
CA PRO A 532 -3.49 -3.29 -29.65
C PRO A 532 -3.56 -2.79 -31.09
N SER A 533 -2.78 -1.77 -31.46
CA SER A 533 -2.76 -1.23 -32.82
C SER A 533 -2.03 -2.16 -33.82
N ILE A 534 -1.17 -3.04 -33.29
CA ILE A 534 -0.38 -3.99 -34.12
C ILE A 534 -0.70 -5.45 -33.81
N ALA A 535 -1.52 -5.75 -32.78
CA ALA A 535 -1.90 -7.10 -32.39
C ALA A 535 -3.39 -7.35 -32.57
N SER A 536 -3.74 -8.41 -33.29
CA SER A 536 -5.12 -8.91 -33.49
C SER A 536 -5.64 -9.65 -32.24
N SER A 537 -4.73 -10.23 -31.43
CA SER A 537 -5.06 -10.93 -30.20
C SER A 537 -3.95 -10.75 -29.15
N MET A 538 -4.37 -10.58 -27.89
CA MET A 538 -3.50 -10.54 -26.71
C MET A 538 -3.70 -11.75 -25.82
N GLY A 539 -3.97 -12.90 -26.42
CA GLY A 539 -4.00 -14.20 -25.78
C GLY A 539 -5.26 -14.58 -25.01
N ALA A 540 -5.17 -15.76 -24.42
CA ALA A 540 -6.16 -16.33 -23.50
C ALA A 540 -5.75 -16.06 -22.04
N ASP A 541 -6.73 -15.92 -21.15
CA ASP A 541 -6.45 -15.90 -19.71
C ASP A 541 -5.83 -17.25 -19.29
N ILE A 542 -4.76 -17.21 -18.52
CA ILE A 542 -4.05 -18.40 -18.02
C ILE A 542 -5.01 -19.39 -17.34
N LYS A 543 -6.01 -18.91 -16.63
CA LYS A 543 -7.03 -19.76 -16.02
C LYS A 543 -7.89 -20.45 -17.08
N GLN A 544 -8.22 -19.77 -18.17
CA GLN A 544 -8.96 -20.38 -19.28
C GLN A 544 -8.18 -21.53 -19.90
N VAL A 545 -6.86 -21.37 -20.09
CA VAL A 545 -5.99 -22.44 -20.60
C VAL A 545 -5.97 -23.61 -19.62
N LYS A 546 -5.75 -23.41 -18.34
CA LYS A 546 -5.75 -24.45 -17.30
C LYS A 546 -7.11 -25.16 -17.17
N ASP A 547 -8.22 -24.44 -17.35
CA ASP A 547 -9.58 -24.98 -17.30
C ASP A 547 -9.95 -25.74 -18.59
N ALA A 548 -9.27 -25.44 -19.71
CA ALA A 548 -9.54 -26.05 -21.02
C ALA A 548 -8.70 -27.29 -21.28
N PHE A 549 -7.47 -27.35 -20.77
CA PHE A 549 -6.53 -28.41 -21.10
C PHE A 549 -5.90 -29.06 -19.87
N GLU A 550 -5.57 -30.32 -20.00
CA GLU A 550 -4.70 -31.07 -19.11
C GLU A 550 -3.40 -31.40 -19.85
N GLU A 551 -2.28 -31.22 -19.19
CA GLU A 551 -0.97 -31.54 -19.74
C GLU A 551 -0.82 -33.04 -19.95
N GLN A 552 -0.25 -33.44 -21.09
CA GLN A 552 0.10 -34.84 -21.41
C GLN A 552 1.33 -34.89 -22.31
N ASP A 553 2.00 -36.06 -22.32
CA ASP A 553 3.13 -36.32 -23.22
C ASP A 553 2.68 -36.96 -24.56
N ALA A 554 1.49 -37.58 -24.59
CA ALA A 554 0.95 -38.17 -25.80
C ALA A 554 0.53 -37.07 -26.80
N PRO A 555 0.84 -37.23 -28.11
CA PRO A 555 0.48 -36.26 -29.13
C PRO A 555 -1.01 -35.93 -29.16
N SER A 556 -1.33 -34.67 -29.35
CA SER A 556 -2.67 -34.14 -29.51
C SER A 556 -2.66 -32.91 -30.44
N ALA A 557 -3.85 -32.46 -30.85
CA ALA A 557 -4.01 -31.29 -31.71
C ALA A 557 -3.67 -29.96 -31.03
N ALA A 558 -3.47 -29.91 -29.69
CA ALA A 558 -3.15 -28.72 -28.96
C ALA A 558 -1.74 -28.79 -28.39
N ARG A 559 -0.94 -27.77 -28.68
CA ARG A 559 0.41 -27.59 -28.11
C ARG A 559 0.37 -26.61 -27.01
N LEU A 560 1.11 -26.91 -25.93
CA LEU A 560 1.17 -26.10 -24.72
C LEU A 560 2.61 -25.78 -24.33
N VAL A 561 2.84 -24.54 -23.83
CA VAL A 561 4.04 -24.20 -23.09
C VAL A 561 3.66 -24.16 -21.61
N VAL A 562 4.18 -25.10 -20.84
CA VAL A 562 3.92 -25.28 -19.43
C VAL A 562 5.25 -25.13 -18.70
N GLY A 563 5.30 -24.30 -17.65
CA GLY A 563 6.52 -24.13 -16.85
C GLY A 563 6.73 -22.71 -16.39
N HIS A 564 7.76 -22.55 -15.56
CA HIS A 564 8.17 -21.25 -15.07
C HIS A 564 9.00 -20.51 -16.12
N GLN A 565 8.85 -19.19 -16.16
CA GLN A 565 9.60 -18.30 -17.05
C GLN A 565 11.12 -18.42 -16.85
N GLY A 566 11.59 -18.60 -15.59
CA GLY A 566 13.00 -18.72 -15.25
C GLY A 566 13.74 -19.88 -15.89
N ASP A 567 13.00 -20.93 -16.35
CA ASP A 567 13.59 -22.08 -17.04
C ASP A 567 13.86 -21.81 -18.54
N MET A 568 13.34 -20.68 -19.06
CA MET A 568 13.45 -20.30 -20.47
C MET A 568 14.64 -19.34 -20.65
N ALA A 569 15.69 -19.83 -21.30
CA ALA A 569 16.92 -19.06 -21.50
C ALA A 569 17.13 -18.60 -22.93
N THR A 570 16.38 -19.11 -23.91
CA THR A 570 16.55 -18.84 -25.35
C THR A 570 15.31 -18.12 -25.90
N LEU A 571 15.52 -17.27 -26.92
CA LEU A 571 14.39 -16.59 -27.59
C LEU A 571 13.46 -17.57 -28.32
N LEU A 572 13.99 -18.71 -28.82
CA LEU A 572 13.21 -19.74 -29.44
C LEU A 572 12.98 -20.90 -28.47
N ILE A 573 11.71 -21.25 -28.26
CA ILE A 573 11.29 -22.45 -27.52
C ILE A 573 11.25 -23.62 -28.49
N THR A 574 12.10 -24.62 -28.26
CA THR A 574 12.18 -25.82 -29.10
C THR A 574 11.08 -26.80 -28.78
N PRO A 575 10.71 -27.71 -29.72
CA PRO A 575 9.60 -28.68 -29.54
C PRO A 575 9.71 -29.53 -28.27
N GLU A 576 10.94 -29.85 -27.82
CA GLU A 576 11.21 -30.66 -26.62
C GLU A 576 10.73 -29.99 -25.32
N LYS A 577 10.65 -28.66 -25.32
CA LYS A 577 10.16 -27.84 -24.18
C LYS A 577 8.64 -27.65 -24.21
N MET A 578 7.96 -28.16 -25.24
CA MET A 578 6.51 -28.03 -25.38
C MET A 578 5.84 -29.34 -24.97
N LYS A 579 4.63 -29.24 -24.42
CA LYS A 579 3.76 -30.34 -24.03
C LYS A 579 2.55 -30.43 -24.96
N TYR A 580 1.82 -31.51 -24.88
CA TYR A 580 0.52 -31.65 -25.53
C TYR A 580 -0.61 -31.39 -24.54
N GLY A 581 -1.72 -30.83 -25.01
CA GLY A 581 -2.90 -30.54 -24.22
C GLY A 581 -4.04 -31.52 -24.48
N ARG A 582 -4.43 -32.31 -23.48
CA ARG A 582 -5.66 -33.10 -23.56
C ARG A 582 -6.87 -32.19 -23.31
N PRO A 583 -7.83 -32.05 -24.23
CA PRO A 583 -8.99 -31.21 -24.06
C PRO A 583 -9.88 -31.68 -22.89
N LYS A 584 -10.13 -30.81 -21.91
CA LYS A 584 -11.08 -31.06 -20.80
C LYS A 584 -12.54 -30.82 -21.22
N LYS A 585 -12.78 -29.92 -22.16
CA LYS A 585 -14.11 -29.46 -22.59
C LYS A 585 -14.40 -29.84 -24.06
N GLY A 586 -13.75 -30.89 -24.55
CA GLY A 586 -13.94 -31.41 -25.92
C GLY A 586 -13.70 -30.32 -26.99
N PRO A 587 -14.63 -30.17 -27.98
CA PRO A 587 -14.45 -29.25 -29.11
C PRO A 587 -14.18 -27.78 -28.68
N LYS A 588 -14.76 -27.30 -27.57
CA LYS A 588 -14.56 -25.92 -27.07
C LYS A 588 -13.11 -25.65 -26.69
N SER A 589 -12.41 -26.67 -26.19
CA SER A 589 -10.97 -26.52 -25.87
C SER A 589 -10.16 -26.39 -27.15
N ILE A 590 -10.47 -27.20 -28.20
CA ILE A 590 -9.78 -27.13 -29.49
C ILE A 590 -10.04 -25.79 -30.18
N GLU A 591 -11.29 -25.30 -30.15
CA GLU A 591 -11.64 -23.97 -30.66
C GLU A 591 -10.85 -22.85 -29.97
N LEU A 592 -10.66 -22.95 -28.65
CA LEU A 592 -9.83 -21.98 -27.88
C LEU A 592 -8.39 -21.97 -28.41
N HIS A 593 -7.79 -23.17 -28.64
CA HIS A 593 -6.46 -23.29 -29.20
C HIS A 593 -6.39 -22.68 -30.60
N GLN A 594 -7.27 -23.09 -31.53
CA GLN A 594 -7.30 -22.56 -32.88
C GLN A 594 -7.41 -21.05 -32.97
N ARG A 595 -8.15 -20.45 -32.06
CA ARG A 595 -8.41 -19.00 -32.04
C ARG A 595 -7.34 -18.17 -31.32
N ARG A 596 -6.64 -18.74 -30.33
CA ARG A 596 -5.79 -17.98 -29.40
C ARG A 596 -4.33 -18.40 -29.40
N ALA A 597 -3.98 -19.59 -29.89
CA ALA A 597 -2.60 -20.03 -29.95
C ALA A 597 -1.75 -19.11 -30.82
N SER A 598 -0.55 -18.81 -30.37
CA SER A 598 0.43 -18.00 -31.11
C SER A 598 1.84 -18.53 -30.89
N ALA A 599 2.72 -18.23 -31.83
CA ALA A 599 4.15 -18.47 -31.66
C ALA A 599 4.80 -17.40 -30.75
N LEU A 600 4.34 -16.14 -30.79
CA LEU A 600 4.91 -15.07 -29.98
C LEU A 600 4.27 -15.03 -28.57
N LEU A 601 5.10 -15.11 -27.55
CA LEU A 601 4.71 -15.20 -26.15
C LEU A 601 5.30 -14.06 -25.35
N LEU A 602 4.47 -13.40 -24.49
CA LEU A 602 4.87 -12.34 -23.58
C LEU A 602 4.70 -12.81 -22.12
N ALA A 603 5.68 -12.61 -21.29
CA ALA A 603 5.68 -13.01 -19.88
C ALA A 603 4.54 -12.35 -19.09
N ASP A 604 3.84 -13.15 -18.25
CA ASP A 604 2.80 -12.64 -17.31
C ASP A 604 3.42 -12.06 -16.04
N ARG A 605 4.43 -12.72 -15.48
CA ARG A 605 4.97 -12.38 -14.13
C ARG A 605 6.48 -12.54 -14.03
N PRO A 606 7.28 -11.72 -14.71
CA PRO A 606 8.73 -11.83 -14.60
C PRO A 606 9.24 -11.32 -13.24
N HIS A 607 10.28 -11.99 -12.73
CA HIS A 607 11.11 -11.59 -11.61
C HIS A 607 12.50 -11.18 -12.14
N LEU A 608 12.83 -9.91 -12.11
CA LEU A 608 14.05 -9.41 -12.78
C LEU A 608 15.33 -10.04 -12.26
N SER A 609 15.39 -10.43 -10.99
CA SER A 609 16.59 -11.03 -10.39
C SER A 609 16.88 -12.46 -10.88
N THR A 610 15.87 -13.18 -11.38
CA THR A 610 15.99 -14.59 -11.77
C THR A 610 15.65 -14.86 -13.22
N GLU A 611 14.85 -14.00 -13.84
CA GLU A 611 14.45 -14.13 -15.22
C GLU A 611 15.53 -13.72 -16.19
N ARG A 612 15.35 -14.14 -17.45
CA ARG A 612 16.30 -13.94 -18.55
C ARG A 612 15.66 -13.19 -19.72
N LEU A 613 14.39 -13.41 -19.96
CA LEU A 613 13.63 -12.90 -21.09
C LEU A 613 12.21 -12.50 -20.66
N ILE A 614 11.62 -11.52 -21.32
CA ILE A 614 10.20 -11.18 -21.14
C ILE A 614 9.32 -11.59 -22.33
N ALA A 615 9.93 -11.94 -23.46
CA ALA A 615 9.21 -12.45 -24.62
C ALA A 615 10.00 -13.59 -25.28
N MET A 616 9.26 -14.54 -25.85
CA MET A 616 9.83 -15.71 -26.54
C MET A 616 8.99 -16.07 -27.76
N SER A 617 9.57 -16.79 -28.67
CA SER A 617 8.87 -17.41 -29.82
C SER A 617 8.89 -18.93 -29.72
N ALA A 618 7.77 -19.57 -29.97
CA ALA A 618 7.69 -21.02 -30.13
C ALA A 618 7.85 -21.39 -31.60
N SER A 619 8.35 -22.61 -31.91
CA SER A 619 8.50 -23.07 -33.26
C SER A 619 7.15 -23.36 -33.99
N GLU A 620 6.07 -23.40 -33.24
CA GLU A 620 4.69 -23.57 -33.74
C GLU A 620 3.72 -22.82 -32.79
N PRO A 621 2.47 -22.54 -33.24
CA PRO A 621 1.49 -21.88 -32.37
C PRO A 621 1.12 -22.71 -31.14
N VAL A 622 1.20 -22.11 -29.96
CA VAL A 622 0.96 -22.72 -28.64
C VAL A 622 0.00 -21.90 -27.80
N LEU A 623 -0.63 -22.53 -26.81
CA LEU A 623 -1.19 -21.85 -25.63
C LEU A 623 -0.22 -22.00 -24.47
N ALA A 624 -0.22 -21.05 -23.55
CA ALA A 624 0.74 -21.00 -22.45
C ALA A 624 0.09 -20.86 -21.08
N THR A 625 0.76 -21.34 -20.02
CA THR A 625 0.27 -21.26 -18.64
C THR A 625 1.00 -20.22 -17.79
N ALA A 626 1.99 -19.52 -18.37
CA ALA A 626 2.77 -18.46 -17.71
C ALA A 626 3.07 -17.27 -18.65
N PHE A 627 2.49 -17.26 -19.84
CA PHE A 627 2.69 -16.25 -20.87
C PHE A 627 1.36 -15.88 -21.52
N TRP A 628 1.33 -14.71 -22.15
CA TRP A 628 0.27 -14.24 -23.03
C TRP A 628 0.64 -14.53 -24.48
N GLU A 629 -0.25 -15.12 -25.24
CA GLU A 629 -0.07 -15.41 -26.67
C GLU A 629 -0.38 -14.14 -27.48
N LEU A 630 0.63 -13.52 -28.09
CA LEU A 630 0.46 -12.35 -28.94
C LEU A 630 0.31 -12.76 -30.40
N GLN A 631 -0.81 -12.37 -31.04
CA GLN A 631 -0.99 -12.53 -32.48
C GLN A 631 -0.87 -11.14 -33.12
N LEU A 632 0.21 -10.88 -33.85
CA LEU A 632 0.39 -9.65 -34.58
C LEU A 632 -0.47 -9.62 -35.85
N ASN A 633 -0.80 -8.41 -36.33
CA ASN A 633 -1.59 -8.21 -37.53
C ASN A 633 -0.84 -8.66 -38.82
N ASP A 634 0.49 -8.61 -38.76
CA ASP A 634 1.36 -9.09 -39.81
C ASP A 634 2.50 -9.95 -39.24
N ALA A 635 2.72 -11.09 -39.82
CA ALA A 635 3.74 -12.05 -39.39
C ALA A 635 5.16 -11.56 -39.63
N CYS A 636 5.39 -10.69 -40.60
CA CYS A 636 6.72 -10.10 -40.85
C CYS A 636 7.23 -9.21 -39.71
N TRP A 637 6.37 -8.83 -38.80
CA TRP A 637 6.75 -8.04 -37.62
C TRP A 637 7.22 -8.86 -36.41
N ASN A 638 7.03 -10.20 -36.48
CA ASN A 638 7.27 -11.08 -35.30
C ASN A 638 8.70 -10.96 -34.77
N SER A 639 9.70 -11.00 -35.66
CA SER A 639 11.11 -10.92 -35.25
C SER A 639 11.47 -9.56 -34.64
N ALA A 640 11.04 -8.47 -35.28
CA ALA A 640 11.29 -7.12 -34.78
C ALA A 640 10.61 -6.90 -33.42
N ILE A 641 9.37 -7.33 -33.23
CA ILE A 641 8.65 -7.19 -31.95
C ILE A 641 9.23 -8.11 -30.86
N LEU A 642 9.62 -9.35 -31.20
CA LEU A 642 10.29 -10.25 -30.25
C LEU A 642 11.61 -9.66 -29.74
N LEU A 643 12.46 -9.14 -30.64
CA LEU A 643 13.70 -8.47 -30.29
C LEU A 643 13.42 -7.19 -29.48
N TRP A 644 12.44 -6.37 -29.92
CA TRP A 644 12.05 -5.16 -29.20
C TRP A 644 11.68 -5.43 -27.73
N LEU A 645 10.81 -6.39 -27.49
CA LEU A 645 10.37 -6.75 -26.15
C LEU A 645 11.55 -7.18 -25.25
N ASN A 646 12.59 -7.80 -25.82
CA ASN A 646 13.79 -8.21 -25.09
C ASN A 646 14.91 -7.18 -25.13
N SER A 647 14.75 -6.05 -25.82
CA SER A 647 15.66 -4.90 -25.72
C SER A 647 15.50 -4.17 -24.38
N THR A 648 16.44 -3.31 -24.05
CA THR A 648 16.31 -2.45 -22.86
C THR A 648 15.15 -1.47 -23.00
N TYR A 649 14.87 -0.96 -24.19
CA TYR A 649 13.71 -0.10 -24.47
C TYR A 649 12.38 -0.80 -24.17
N GLY A 650 12.18 -1.98 -24.77
CA GLY A 650 10.96 -2.77 -24.59
C GLY A 650 10.80 -3.27 -23.16
N LEU A 651 11.91 -3.65 -22.49
CA LEU A 651 11.87 -4.06 -21.09
C LEU A 651 11.41 -2.91 -20.19
N LEU A 652 11.97 -1.69 -20.34
CA LEU A 652 11.57 -0.54 -19.52
C LEU A 652 10.11 -0.15 -19.76
N GLN A 653 9.63 -0.27 -20.99
CA GLN A 653 8.22 -0.03 -21.31
C GLN A 653 7.30 -1.09 -20.72
N TYR A 654 7.71 -2.37 -20.77
CA TYR A 654 7.00 -3.45 -20.11
C TYR A 654 6.89 -3.18 -18.60
N LEU A 655 8.01 -2.88 -17.93
CA LEU A 655 8.04 -2.63 -16.49
C LEU A 655 7.20 -1.41 -16.09
N GLY A 656 7.28 -0.33 -16.86
CA GLY A 656 6.49 0.88 -16.65
C GLY A 656 4.99 0.66 -16.83
N SER A 657 4.58 -0.29 -17.68
CA SER A 657 3.17 -0.63 -17.95
C SER A 657 2.64 -1.70 -17.01
N ALA A 658 3.46 -2.61 -16.52
CA ALA A 658 3.07 -3.71 -15.65
C ALA A 658 2.61 -3.24 -14.26
N GLU A 659 1.78 -4.02 -13.60
CA GLU A 659 1.41 -3.79 -12.21
C GLU A 659 2.53 -4.28 -11.29
N CYS A 660 3.11 -3.37 -10.51
CA CYS A 660 4.08 -3.71 -9.49
C CYS A 660 3.35 -3.92 -8.16
N SER A 661 3.25 -5.16 -7.69
CA SER A 661 2.50 -5.51 -6.48
C SER A 661 3.38 -5.89 -5.28
N MET A 662 4.55 -6.46 -5.52
CA MET A 662 5.46 -6.96 -4.48
C MET A 662 6.91 -6.80 -4.96
N GLY A 663 7.64 -5.81 -4.44
CA GLY A 663 9.07 -5.64 -4.70
C GLY A 663 9.42 -5.64 -6.19
N ASP A 664 10.23 -6.61 -6.63
CA ASP A 664 10.60 -6.88 -8.02
C ASP A 664 9.55 -7.69 -8.81
N HIS A 665 8.38 -7.93 -8.22
CA HIS A 665 7.32 -8.72 -8.84
C HIS A 665 6.41 -7.85 -9.69
N PHE A 666 6.58 -7.95 -10.99
CA PHE A 666 5.75 -7.28 -11.99
C PHE A 666 4.72 -8.25 -12.55
N GLN A 667 3.51 -7.79 -12.78
CA GLN A 667 2.46 -8.57 -13.43
C GLN A 667 1.88 -7.80 -14.61
N MET A 668 2.00 -8.38 -15.80
CA MET A 668 1.33 -7.89 -17.00
C MET A 668 -0.05 -8.53 -17.11
N LYS A 669 -1.10 -7.74 -16.94
CA LYS A 669 -2.48 -8.16 -17.14
C LYS A 669 -2.97 -7.67 -18.49
N LYS A 670 -4.08 -8.23 -18.99
CA LYS A 670 -4.65 -7.84 -20.28
C LYS A 670 -4.91 -6.34 -20.39
N GLY A 671 -5.47 -5.72 -19.33
CA GLY A 671 -5.74 -4.28 -19.32
C GLY A 671 -4.47 -3.42 -19.37
N GLN A 672 -3.32 -3.89 -18.85
CA GLN A 672 -2.05 -3.19 -19.01
C GLN A 672 -1.50 -3.32 -20.43
N MET A 673 -1.67 -4.48 -21.08
CA MET A 673 -1.27 -4.66 -22.47
C MET A 673 -2.07 -3.74 -23.42
N GLU A 674 -3.32 -3.42 -23.10
CA GLU A 674 -4.16 -2.49 -23.87
C GLU A 674 -3.59 -1.07 -23.93
N THR A 675 -2.78 -0.68 -22.96
CA THR A 675 -2.15 0.65 -22.85
C THR A 675 -0.62 0.59 -22.93
N MET A 676 -0.04 -0.56 -23.23
CA MET A 676 1.40 -0.72 -23.31
C MET A 676 1.94 -0.14 -24.62
N PRO A 677 2.85 0.84 -24.57
CA PRO A 677 3.54 1.32 -25.77
C PRO A 677 4.55 0.29 -26.26
N VAL A 678 4.64 0.16 -27.56
CA VAL A 678 5.60 -0.70 -28.25
C VAL A 678 6.11 -0.03 -29.51
N LEU A 679 7.22 -0.49 -30.05
CA LEU A 679 7.70 -0.07 -31.37
C LEU A 679 6.60 -0.26 -32.42
N ASP A 680 6.38 0.72 -33.27
CA ASP A 680 5.50 0.62 -34.45
C ASP A 680 6.25 0.04 -35.65
N PRO A 681 6.12 -1.27 -35.96
CA PRO A 681 6.86 -1.89 -37.03
C PRO A 681 6.48 -1.35 -38.41
N ARG A 682 5.32 -0.67 -38.56
CA ARG A 682 4.87 -0.02 -39.80
C ARG A 682 5.72 1.18 -40.16
N GLN A 683 6.48 1.73 -39.20
CA GLN A 683 7.39 2.86 -39.39
C GLN A 683 8.84 2.42 -39.60
N MET A 684 9.12 1.10 -39.58
CA MET A 684 10.41 0.56 -39.95
C MET A 684 10.51 0.38 -41.47
N GLU A 685 11.69 0.50 -42.02
CA GLU A 685 11.97 0.15 -43.41
C GLU A 685 11.94 -1.36 -43.59
N ASP A 686 11.52 -1.84 -44.78
CA ASP A 686 11.50 -3.28 -45.09
C ASP A 686 12.89 -3.94 -44.92
N SER A 687 13.95 -3.20 -45.27
CA SER A 687 15.35 -3.60 -45.03
C SER A 687 15.67 -3.84 -43.55
N ALA A 688 15.13 -3.03 -42.66
CA ALA A 688 15.30 -3.19 -41.22
C ALA A 688 14.51 -4.38 -40.65
N LEU A 689 13.33 -4.69 -41.21
CA LEU A 689 12.55 -5.89 -40.84
C LEU A 689 13.31 -7.16 -41.27
N ILE A 690 13.87 -7.20 -42.48
CA ILE A 690 14.72 -8.31 -42.95
C ILE A 690 15.97 -8.47 -42.05
N GLN A 691 16.58 -7.38 -41.63
CA GLN A 691 17.71 -7.44 -40.72
C GLN A 691 17.32 -7.94 -39.33
N ALA A 692 16.10 -7.63 -38.84
CA ALA A 692 15.58 -8.18 -37.61
C ALA A 692 15.47 -9.72 -37.68
N ASP A 693 15.04 -10.28 -38.80
CA ASP A 693 15.04 -11.73 -39.02
C ASP A 693 16.47 -12.30 -38.94
N ALA A 694 17.43 -11.68 -39.59
CA ALA A 694 18.84 -12.12 -39.57
C ALA A 694 19.46 -12.02 -38.15
N VAL A 695 19.14 -10.97 -37.40
CA VAL A 695 19.56 -10.87 -35.99
C VAL A 695 18.93 -11.98 -35.17
N LEU A 696 17.62 -12.21 -35.32
CA LEU A 696 16.91 -13.24 -34.58
C LEU A 696 17.48 -14.63 -34.89
N GLU A 697 17.71 -14.98 -36.14
CA GLU A 697 18.31 -16.29 -36.56
C GLU A 697 19.64 -16.52 -35.82
N ARG A 698 20.48 -15.50 -35.67
CA ARG A 698 21.78 -15.59 -34.97
C ARG A 698 21.65 -15.81 -33.48
N VAL A 699 20.68 -15.12 -32.81
CA VAL A 699 20.59 -15.09 -31.35
C VAL A 699 19.50 -16.02 -30.78
N ALA A 700 18.65 -16.61 -31.61
CA ALA A 700 17.42 -17.33 -31.20
C ALA A 700 17.68 -18.49 -30.23
N LEU A 701 18.76 -19.22 -30.40
CA LEU A 701 19.15 -20.41 -29.62
C LEU A 701 20.28 -20.12 -28.64
N GLU A 702 20.83 -18.91 -28.64
CA GLU A 702 21.86 -18.50 -27.69
C GLU A 702 21.24 -18.30 -26.29
N PRO A 703 21.89 -18.84 -25.22
CA PRO A 703 21.33 -18.72 -23.88
C PRO A 703 21.58 -17.33 -23.29
N PHE A 704 20.51 -16.64 -22.96
CA PHE A 704 20.58 -15.39 -22.22
C PHE A 704 20.90 -15.63 -20.73
N PRO A 705 21.87 -14.92 -20.15
CA PRO A 705 22.05 -14.92 -18.70
C PRO A 705 20.88 -14.17 -18.01
N VAL A 706 20.80 -14.21 -16.68
CA VAL A 706 19.80 -13.42 -15.92
C VAL A 706 20.02 -11.92 -16.13
N PHE A 707 18.94 -11.11 -16.00
CA PHE A 707 18.98 -9.67 -16.29
C PHE A 707 20.16 -8.92 -15.65
N PRO A 708 20.50 -9.10 -14.34
CA PRO A 708 21.65 -8.40 -13.78
C PRO A 708 22.96 -8.65 -14.53
N ARG A 709 23.17 -9.87 -15.02
CA ARG A 709 24.35 -10.23 -15.81
C ARG A 709 24.28 -9.66 -17.23
N GLN A 710 23.10 -9.70 -17.87
CA GLN A 710 22.93 -9.08 -19.20
C GLN A 710 23.30 -7.60 -19.19
N PHE A 711 22.85 -6.86 -18.14
CA PHE A 711 23.20 -5.44 -18.02
C PHE A 711 24.68 -5.23 -17.73
N ALA A 712 25.29 -6.08 -16.88
CA ALA A 712 26.73 -5.98 -16.61
C ALA A 712 27.57 -6.23 -17.88
N ASP A 713 27.20 -7.20 -18.71
CA ASP A 713 27.87 -7.48 -19.98
C ASP A 713 27.63 -6.35 -20.98
N ALA A 714 26.40 -5.83 -21.12
CA ALA A 714 26.09 -4.71 -22.01
C ALA A 714 26.83 -3.41 -21.62
N ALA A 715 27.10 -3.19 -20.33
CA ALA A 715 27.88 -2.05 -19.86
C ALA A 715 29.31 -2.05 -20.41
N THR A 716 29.84 -3.20 -20.79
CA THR A 716 31.16 -3.35 -21.43
C THR A 716 31.08 -3.49 -22.95
N GLY A 717 29.90 -3.29 -23.53
CA GLY A 717 29.66 -3.37 -24.97
C GLY A 717 29.60 -4.79 -25.52
N VAL A 718 29.40 -5.79 -24.66
CA VAL A 718 29.33 -7.21 -25.07
C VAL A 718 28.00 -7.82 -24.71
N GLY A 719 27.69 -8.99 -25.29
CA GLY A 719 26.51 -9.79 -25.00
C GLY A 719 25.29 -9.44 -25.84
N LEU A 720 24.32 -10.36 -25.82
CA LEU A 720 23.14 -10.36 -26.71
C LEU A 720 22.27 -9.10 -26.52
N ARG A 721 22.16 -8.60 -25.31
CA ARG A 721 21.39 -7.37 -25.02
C ARG A 721 21.97 -6.14 -25.71
N SER A 722 23.30 -5.97 -25.62
CA SER A 722 24.01 -4.87 -26.30
C SER A 722 23.81 -4.93 -27.81
N GLU A 723 23.82 -6.12 -28.39
CA GLU A 723 23.59 -6.35 -29.82
C GLU A 723 22.17 -5.95 -30.22
N ILE A 724 21.15 -6.38 -29.47
CA ILE A 724 19.75 -6.05 -29.73
C ILE A 724 19.51 -4.53 -29.58
N ASP A 725 20.04 -3.91 -28.53
CA ASP A 725 19.86 -2.48 -28.30
C ASP A 725 20.56 -1.65 -29.40
N THR A 726 21.73 -2.08 -29.86
CA THR A 726 22.46 -1.44 -30.98
C THR A 726 21.65 -1.53 -32.28
N PHE A 727 21.03 -2.69 -32.56
CA PHE A 727 20.17 -2.85 -33.72
C PHE A 727 19.04 -1.81 -33.74
N PHE A 728 18.33 -1.57 -32.62
CA PHE A 728 17.26 -0.58 -32.59
C PHE A 728 17.78 0.86 -32.64
N ALA A 729 18.95 1.13 -32.11
CA ALA A 729 19.55 2.45 -32.21
C ALA A 729 19.94 2.79 -33.68
N GLU A 730 20.34 1.79 -34.48
CA GLU A 730 20.75 1.96 -35.87
C GLU A 730 19.58 1.90 -36.88
N HIS A 731 18.50 1.12 -36.59
CA HIS A 731 17.45 0.86 -37.56
C HIS A 731 16.06 1.38 -37.17
N ALA A 732 15.89 1.90 -35.95
CA ALA A 732 14.62 2.42 -35.47
C ALA A 732 14.73 3.83 -34.85
N ASP A 733 15.84 4.53 -35.07
CA ASP A 733 16.12 5.88 -34.51
C ASP A 733 16.06 5.95 -32.97
N MET A 734 16.31 4.84 -32.28
CA MET A 734 16.29 4.82 -30.84
C MET A 734 17.55 5.50 -30.26
N PRO A 735 17.42 6.25 -29.13
CA PRO A 735 18.59 6.87 -28.50
C PRO A 735 19.55 5.79 -27.99
N ARG A 736 20.86 5.94 -28.30
CA ARG A 736 21.88 4.99 -27.81
C ARG A 736 21.89 4.97 -26.28
N ILE A 737 21.84 3.78 -25.69
CA ILE A 737 21.90 3.59 -24.24
C ILE A 737 23.35 3.72 -23.77
N ALA A 738 23.59 4.61 -22.81
CA ALA A 738 24.93 4.82 -22.25
C ALA A 738 25.39 3.62 -21.40
N ALA A 739 26.69 3.34 -21.39
CA ALA A 739 27.26 2.29 -20.54
C ALA A 739 26.96 2.48 -19.06
N SER A 740 26.90 3.74 -18.58
CA SER A 740 26.50 4.08 -17.22
C SER A 740 25.04 3.63 -16.88
N THR A 741 24.13 3.71 -17.83
CA THR A 741 22.75 3.24 -17.66
C THR A 741 22.70 1.72 -17.42
N TYR A 742 23.45 0.96 -18.21
CA TYR A 742 23.56 -0.48 -18.00
C TYR A 742 24.21 -0.82 -16.65
N GLN A 743 25.27 -0.08 -16.24
CA GLN A 743 25.88 -0.27 -14.91
C GLN A 743 24.91 -0.01 -13.79
N GLN A 744 24.10 1.04 -13.88
CA GLN A 744 23.08 1.36 -12.89
C GLN A 744 21.99 0.27 -12.84
N LEU A 745 21.50 -0.20 -14.00
CA LEU A 745 20.52 -1.31 -14.07
C LEU A 745 21.08 -2.61 -13.47
N ALA A 746 22.38 -2.92 -13.72
CA ALA A 746 23.02 -4.10 -13.17
C ALA A 746 23.14 -4.10 -11.64
N GLN A 747 23.04 -2.94 -11.00
CA GLN A 747 23.22 -2.75 -9.55
C GLN A 747 21.92 -2.36 -8.82
N ASP A 748 20.88 -1.94 -9.54
CA ASP A 748 19.64 -1.45 -8.94
C ASP A 748 18.95 -2.55 -8.11
N PRO A 749 18.46 -2.26 -6.89
CA PRO A 749 17.75 -3.21 -6.04
C PRO A 749 16.54 -3.86 -6.71
N VAL A 750 15.85 -3.15 -7.61
CA VAL A 750 14.72 -3.68 -8.38
C VAL A 750 15.13 -4.84 -9.28
N VAL A 751 16.35 -4.79 -9.80
CA VAL A 751 16.91 -5.79 -10.72
C VAL A 751 17.62 -6.90 -9.94
N THR A 752 18.35 -6.56 -8.86
CA THR A 752 19.24 -7.50 -8.17
C THR A 752 18.68 -8.12 -6.91
N LYS A 753 17.65 -7.54 -6.30
CA LYS A 753 17.19 -7.82 -4.92
C LYS A 753 18.31 -7.65 -3.86
N ARG A 754 19.34 -6.90 -4.15
CA ARG A 754 20.44 -6.65 -3.23
C ARG A 754 20.37 -5.23 -2.71
N ARG A 755 20.86 -5.02 -1.49
CA ARG A 755 21.05 -3.70 -0.92
C ARG A 755 22.05 -2.93 -1.76
N ARG A 756 21.79 -1.65 -1.98
CA ARG A 756 22.70 -0.74 -2.66
C ARG A 756 23.93 -0.41 -1.79
#